data_072b2e313d2d624c65cc459d7a1436f8
#
_entry.id   072b2e313d2d624c65cc459d7a1436f8
#
_cell.length_a   1.000
_cell.length_b   1.000
_cell.length_c   1.000
_cell.angle_alpha   90.00
_cell.angle_beta   90.00
_cell.angle_gamma   90.00
#
_symmetry.space_group_name_H-M   'P 1'
#
loop_
_entity.id
_entity.type
_entity.pdbx_description
1 polymer ?
#
loop_
_entity_poly.entity_id
_entity_poly.type
_entity_poly.pdbx_seq_one_letter_code
_entity_poly.pdbx_strand_id
1 'polypeptide(L)'
;MKAVTCLLLGIAAVCAANGFAETTSLNVVPAVQSWMPADGAFEAKDAGVSVPAAYSNVLAATAQLFREELGQPSGTKHSFVLTMEGGDATKPEGYTVEIGDNVTIRAATPVGVYYGTRTVLQLLRQDRALPKGKITDWPDSRGRMLMLDVARKPFPIPALKDYIRMMAWYKMNELHLHFTDESRGDRYPAFRIESKKFPGLHNKDLFYTWEELRDLQDFAKARGITITPEIDMPGHARPLVTYWPELKHPKLGDSSLDVTNPKTAETMKSLLDEMIPLFDAPDFHIGTDEYRMSGLSEQEKAVTGEAFRKFINEMNAYVRSKGKNCRIWSGWTHMPGTTEPDPTVVIDMWLGNNAKGLIAKGHKVIYSSDGRTYIVPGAHYYGVSNAGIYGNWFPWTFGGADKNPDKNDPNLLGGKLHVWMDQGPAGYTMMEIADAVLPSIQTFAEKMWGTRGSKDYAEFQTRAAGTGPVPGVSVLERMPGGSREAGVFFSRPTETTLKDVNSIVYLPWSVAPRADLEYPWTLTVEILKTADTGKRGVILSSDLVEICSDFSDKKSKGLGLVRAAGAFGKDPLDSVKSDQTSRVYSGPIPLNQWVSITVIGQRSKTTVYLDGKKTGESNNQMVCPLRWLGSRTGNSFVGQIRNLKVYNREITP
;
A
#
# COMPACT_ATOMS: atom_id res chain seq x y z
N MET A 1 -48.84 -64.79 -8.76
CA MET A 1 -50.31 -64.56 -8.74
C MET A 1 -50.58 -63.09 -8.84
N LYS A 2 -51.34 -62.72 -9.85
CA LYS A 2 -52.04 -61.47 -10.12
C LYS A 2 -51.18 -60.18 -10.26
N ALA A 3 -50.98 -59.81 -11.53
CA ALA A 3 -50.67 -58.49 -12.04
C ALA A 3 -51.87 -57.55 -11.80
N VAL A 4 -51.55 -56.27 -11.47
CA VAL A 4 -52.50 -55.18 -11.60
C VAL A 4 -51.83 -54.10 -12.41
N THR A 5 -52.30 -53.93 -13.62
CA THR A 5 -52.01 -52.93 -14.60
C THR A 5 -52.77 -51.67 -14.20
N CYS A 6 -52.09 -50.55 -13.89
CA CYS A 6 -52.72 -49.22 -13.81
C CYS A 6 -52.25 -48.37 -14.96
N LEU A 7 -53.19 -47.96 -15.77
CA LEU A 7 -53.14 -47.03 -16.87
C LEU A 7 -53.02 -45.61 -16.31
N LEU A 8 -51.95 -44.86 -16.60
CA LEU A 8 -51.83 -43.43 -16.30
C LEU A 8 -51.94 -42.63 -17.59
N LEU A 9 -53.08 -41.93 -17.69
CA LEU A 9 -53.30 -40.88 -18.69
C LEU A 9 -52.33 -39.69 -18.47
N GLY A 10 -51.69 -39.33 -19.53
CA GLY A 10 -50.87 -38.16 -19.57
C GLY A 10 -51.67 -36.87 -19.57
N ILE A 11 -51.36 -35.98 -18.61
CA ILE A 11 -51.69 -34.55 -18.69
C ILE A 11 -50.37 -33.84 -18.93
N ALA A 12 -50.14 -33.38 -20.18
CA ALA A 12 -49.07 -32.52 -20.53
C ALA A 12 -49.37 -31.12 -19.96
N ALA A 13 -48.81 -30.81 -18.81
CA ALA A 13 -48.77 -29.47 -18.32
C ALA A 13 -47.66 -28.73 -19.10
N VAL A 14 -48.05 -27.79 -19.94
CA VAL A 14 -47.15 -26.81 -20.53
C VAL A 14 -46.72 -25.87 -19.42
N CYS A 15 -45.62 -26.17 -18.75
CA CYS A 15 -44.89 -25.18 -17.97
C CYS A 15 -44.17 -24.25 -18.95
N ALA A 16 -44.74 -23.08 -19.15
CA ALA A 16 -44.00 -21.95 -19.73
C ALA A 16 -42.80 -21.69 -18.80
N ALA A 17 -41.65 -22.18 -19.20
CA ALA A 17 -40.37 -21.78 -18.58
C ALA A 17 -40.16 -20.33 -18.89
N ASN A 18 -40.50 -19.44 -17.93
CA ASN A 18 -39.89 -18.12 -17.85
C ASN A 18 -38.41 -18.36 -17.60
N GLY A 19 -37.65 -18.49 -18.68
CA GLY A 19 -36.21 -18.44 -18.62
C GLY A 19 -35.81 -17.06 -18.09
N PHE A 20 -35.52 -16.98 -16.79
CA PHE A 20 -34.62 -15.96 -16.32
C PHE A 20 -33.30 -16.23 -17.04
N ALA A 21 -32.98 -15.40 -18.06
CA ALA A 21 -31.66 -15.37 -18.63
C ALA A 21 -30.72 -15.18 -17.45
N GLU A 22 -29.79 -16.13 -17.24
CA GLU A 22 -28.64 -15.89 -16.36
C GLU A 22 -28.05 -14.56 -16.81
N THR A 23 -28.19 -13.56 -15.96
CA THR A 23 -27.53 -12.24 -16.18
C THR A 23 -26.05 -12.51 -16.13
N THR A 24 -25.43 -12.67 -17.30
CA THR A 24 -24.00 -12.80 -17.44
C THR A 24 -23.38 -11.56 -16.79
N SER A 25 -22.82 -11.73 -15.59
CA SER A 25 -22.15 -10.63 -14.89
C SER A 25 -20.93 -10.19 -15.70
N LEU A 26 -20.75 -8.89 -15.86
CA LEU A 26 -19.55 -8.34 -16.48
C LEU A 26 -18.30 -8.61 -15.61
N ASN A 27 -17.21 -9.02 -16.24
CA ASN A 27 -15.95 -9.30 -15.54
C ASN A 27 -15.18 -8.02 -15.23
N VAL A 28 -15.68 -7.21 -14.31
CA VAL A 28 -15.04 -5.97 -13.85
C VAL A 28 -14.93 -5.95 -12.32
N VAL A 29 -13.98 -5.21 -11.79
CA VAL A 29 -13.76 -5.02 -10.34
C VAL A 29 -13.67 -3.52 -10.04
N PRO A 30 -14.52 -2.99 -9.16
CA PRO A 30 -15.71 -3.60 -8.56
C PRO A 30 -16.75 -4.00 -9.59
N ALA A 31 -17.53 -5.05 -9.29
CA ALA A 31 -18.68 -5.42 -10.10
C ALA A 31 -19.68 -4.26 -10.16
N VAL A 32 -20.35 -4.12 -11.31
CA VAL A 32 -21.32 -3.04 -11.50
C VAL A 32 -22.64 -3.34 -10.79
N GLN A 33 -23.38 -2.29 -10.39
CA GLN A 33 -24.67 -2.41 -9.72
C GLN A 33 -25.75 -3.01 -10.66
N SER A 34 -25.73 -2.67 -11.94
CA SER A 34 -26.71 -3.14 -12.90
C SER A 34 -26.12 -3.25 -14.30
N TRP A 35 -26.42 -4.35 -14.97
CA TRP A 35 -26.13 -4.61 -16.37
C TRP A 35 -27.37 -5.08 -17.11
N MET A 36 -27.74 -4.40 -18.17
CA MET A 36 -28.81 -4.77 -19.08
C MET A 36 -28.21 -5.05 -20.46
N PRO A 37 -28.05 -6.33 -20.87
CA PRO A 37 -27.48 -6.68 -22.16
C PRO A 37 -28.42 -6.34 -23.30
N ALA A 38 -27.83 -6.09 -24.47
CA ALA A 38 -28.53 -5.99 -25.76
C ALA A 38 -27.76 -6.79 -26.81
N ASP A 39 -28.42 -7.10 -27.93
CA ASP A 39 -27.83 -7.90 -28.99
C ASP A 39 -26.66 -7.16 -29.70
N GLY A 40 -25.61 -7.90 -29.99
CA GLY A 40 -24.43 -7.44 -30.74
C GLY A 40 -23.27 -6.93 -29.88
N ALA A 41 -22.26 -6.45 -30.57
CA ALA A 41 -21.03 -5.91 -29.96
C ALA A 41 -20.62 -4.59 -30.60
N PHE A 42 -19.86 -3.79 -29.83
CA PHE A 42 -19.20 -2.57 -30.29
C PHE A 42 -17.73 -2.84 -30.52
N GLU A 43 -17.26 -2.62 -31.75
CA GLU A 43 -15.85 -2.79 -32.11
C GLU A 43 -15.05 -1.52 -31.78
N ALA A 44 -14.14 -1.62 -30.80
CA ALA A 44 -13.39 -0.46 -30.32
C ALA A 44 -12.25 0.00 -31.25
N LYS A 45 -11.86 -0.85 -32.23
CA LYS A 45 -10.67 -0.62 -33.09
C LYS A 45 -10.70 0.72 -33.85
N ASP A 46 -11.88 1.13 -34.33
CA ASP A 46 -12.03 2.33 -35.18
C ASP A 46 -12.74 3.48 -34.41
N ALA A 47 -12.72 3.42 -33.08
CA ALA A 47 -13.36 4.42 -32.24
C ALA A 47 -12.38 5.52 -31.81
N GLY A 48 -12.86 6.76 -31.76
CA GLY A 48 -12.16 7.89 -31.15
C GLY A 48 -12.78 8.29 -29.81
N VAL A 49 -12.18 9.27 -29.12
CA VAL A 49 -12.74 9.83 -27.87
C VAL A 49 -13.26 11.25 -28.15
N SER A 50 -14.54 11.49 -27.90
CA SER A 50 -15.18 12.78 -28.05
C SER A 50 -15.75 13.30 -26.73
N VAL A 51 -15.78 14.63 -26.61
CA VAL A 51 -16.38 15.33 -25.46
C VAL A 51 -17.22 16.48 -26.05
N PRO A 52 -18.51 16.62 -25.70
CA PRO A 52 -19.33 17.76 -26.12
C PRO A 52 -18.69 19.10 -25.69
N ALA A 53 -18.78 20.11 -26.53
CA ALA A 53 -18.15 21.42 -26.31
C ALA A 53 -18.46 22.03 -24.92
N ALA A 54 -19.68 21.83 -24.42
CA ALA A 54 -20.11 22.32 -23.11
C ALA A 54 -19.30 21.72 -21.92
N TYR A 55 -18.68 20.55 -22.10
CA TYR A 55 -17.93 19.87 -21.07
C TYR A 55 -16.43 19.69 -21.37
N SER A 56 -15.97 20.28 -22.49
CA SER A 56 -14.60 20.09 -22.98
C SER A 56 -13.52 20.50 -21.97
N ASN A 57 -13.71 21.58 -21.23
CA ASN A 57 -12.76 22.05 -20.23
C ASN A 57 -12.77 21.18 -18.98
N VAL A 58 -13.95 20.88 -18.44
CA VAL A 58 -14.10 20.17 -17.17
C VAL A 58 -13.74 18.67 -17.28
N LEU A 59 -13.89 18.08 -18.48
CA LEU A 59 -13.52 16.69 -18.76
C LEU A 59 -12.17 16.54 -19.49
N ALA A 60 -11.43 17.63 -19.70
CA ALA A 60 -10.16 17.61 -20.44
C ALA A 60 -9.17 16.56 -19.90
N ALA A 61 -8.93 16.58 -18.60
CA ALA A 61 -8.02 15.63 -17.94
C ALA A 61 -8.50 14.18 -18.05
N THR A 62 -9.80 13.92 -17.81
CA THR A 62 -10.40 12.59 -17.95
C THR A 62 -10.30 12.06 -19.38
N ALA A 63 -10.59 12.92 -20.37
CA ALA A 63 -10.52 12.55 -21.79
C ALA A 63 -9.08 12.27 -22.24
N GLN A 64 -8.12 13.06 -21.75
CA GLN A 64 -6.70 12.85 -22.04
C GLN A 64 -6.23 11.52 -21.47
N LEU A 65 -6.45 11.26 -20.19
CA LEU A 65 -6.09 10.00 -19.54
C LEU A 65 -6.71 8.79 -20.24
N PHE A 66 -8.00 8.90 -20.61
CA PHE A 66 -8.69 7.82 -21.29
C PHE A 66 -8.10 7.54 -22.69
N ARG A 67 -7.74 8.59 -23.46
CA ARG A 67 -7.04 8.43 -24.76
C ARG A 67 -5.68 7.75 -24.60
N GLU A 68 -4.89 8.19 -23.63
CA GLU A 68 -3.57 7.62 -23.35
C GLU A 68 -3.67 6.12 -23.01
N GLU A 69 -4.62 5.75 -22.16
CA GLU A 69 -4.82 4.37 -21.70
C GLU A 69 -5.48 3.46 -22.74
N LEU A 70 -6.20 4.02 -23.71
CA LEU A 70 -6.69 3.35 -24.93
C LEU A 70 -5.59 3.14 -25.98
N GLY A 71 -4.41 3.76 -25.81
CA GLY A 71 -3.32 3.72 -26.78
C GLY A 71 -3.47 4.73 -27.92
N GLN A 72 -3.99 5.95 -27.60
CA GLN A 72 -4.16 7.06 -28.55
C GLN A 72 -5.05 6.72 -29.75
N PRO A 73 -6.31 6.34 -29.54
CA PRO A 73 -7.21 5.98 -30.63
C PRO A 73 -7.49 7.20 -31.54
N SER A 74 -7.37 7.00 -32.85
CA SER A 74 -7.56 8.01 -33.87
C SER A 74 -8.74 7.72 -34.81
N GLY A 75 -9.57 6.72 -34.46
CA GLY A 75 -10.73 6.33 -35.25
C GLY A 75 -11.79 7.42 -35.30
N THR A 76 -12.52 7.51 -36.43
CA THR A 76 -13.59 8.49 -36.65
C THR A 76 -14.93 7.84 -36.91
N LYS A 77 -14.98 6.54 -37.11
CA LYS A 77 -16.19 5.78 -37.42
C LYS A 77 -17.14 5.68 -36.24
N HIS A 78 -16.60 5.47 -35.04
CA HIS A 78 -17.33 5.33 -33.79
C HIS A 78 -16.69 6.21 -32.72
N SER A 79 -17.41 6.48 -31.64
CA SER A 79 -16.91 7.34 -30.55
C SER A 79 -17.17 6.76 -29.17
N PHE A 80 -16.17 6.91 -28.28
CA PHE A 80 -16.38 6.95 -26.85
C PHE A 80 -16.76 8.40 -26.49
N VAL A 81 -18.01 8.62 -26.14
CA VAL A 81 -18.54 9.93 -25.79
C VAL A 81 -18.51 10.12 -24.29
N LEU A 82 -17.73 11.08 -23.79
CA LEU A 82 -17.68 11.44 -22.38
C LEU A 82 -18.55 12.67 -22.14
N THR A 83 -19.58 12.57 -21.27
CA THR A 83 -20.52 13.65 -21.05
C THR A 83 -21.01 13.74 -19.60
N MET A 84 -21.40 14.94 -19.19
CA MET A 84 -22.10 15.16 -17.91
C MET A 84 -23.58 15.44 -18.10
N GLU A 85 -24.07 15.50 -19.33
CA GLU A 85 -25.47 15.75 -19.65
C GLU A 85 -26.37 14.62 -19.15
N GLY A 86 -27.39 14.96 -18.32
CA GLY A 86 -28.34 14.01 -17.78
C GLY A 86 -27.74 13.02 -16.75
N GLY A 87 -26.63 13.37 -16.12
CA GLY A 87 -26.08 12.60 -14.99
C GLY A 87 -26.96 12.72 -13.73
N ASP A 88 -27.01 11.66 -12.92
CA ASP A 88 -27.75 11.63 -11.66
C ASP A 88 -27.00 12.39 -10.56
N ALA A 89 -27.44 13.61 -10.24
CA ALA A 89 -26.83 14.47 -9.23
C ALA A 89 -26.92 13.88 -7.79
N THR A 90 -27.83 12.92 -7.54
CA THR A 90 -27.93 12.26 -6.24
C THR A 90 -26.84 11.21 -6.02
N LYS A 91 -26.13 10.85 -7.10
CA LYS A 91 -25.02 9.88 -7.10
C LYS A 91 -23.77 10.51 -7.72
N PRO A 92 -23.07 11.39 -7.03
CA PRO A 92 -21.98 12.19 -7.63
C PRO A 92 -20.82 11.35 -8.19
N GLU A 93 -20.59 10.16 -7.64
CA GLU A 93 -19.60 9.21 -8.16
C GLU A 93 -20.24 8.12 -9.05
N GLY A 94 -21.57 8.14 -9.22
CA GLY A 94 -22.28 7.22 -10.09
C GLY A 94 -22.15 7.59 -11.57
N TYR A 95 -22.36 6.58 -12.44
CA TYR A 95 -22.29 6.76 -13.90
C TYR A 95 -23.20 5.75 -14.62
N THR A 96 -23.46 6.04 -15.88
CA THR A 96 -24.03 5.09 -16.85
C THR A 96 -23.08 4.91 -18.03
N VAL A 97 -23.04 3.70 -18.59
CA VAL A 97 -22.36 3.42 -19.86
C VAL A 97 -23.39 2.79 -20.79
N GLU A 98 -23.71 3.49 -21.87
CA GLU A 98 -24.57 3.00 -22.94
C GLU A 98 -23.69 2.55 -24.11
N ILE A 99 -23.72 1.24 -24.40
CA ILE A 99 -22.91 0.62 -25.45
C ILE A 99 -23.83 0.28 -26.62
N GLY A 100 -23.78 1.09 -27.65
CA GLY A 100 -24.53 0.96 -28.90
C GLY A 100 -23.60 1.04 -30.10
N ASP A 101 -23.92 1.89 -31.09
CA ASP A 101 -23.02 2.21 -32.19
C ASP A 101 -21.91 3.19 -31.76
N ASN A 102 -22.13 3.87 -30.64
CA ASN A 102 -21.12 4.58 -29.84
C ASN A 102 -21.17 4.06 -28.41
N VAL A 103 -20.13 4.36 -27.65
CA VAL A 103 -20.10 4.11 -26.20
C VAL A 103 -20.23 5.46 -25.49
N THR A 104 -21.37 5.70 -24.85
CA THR A 104 -21.61 6.95 -24.10
C THR A 104 -21.41 6.71 -22.61
N ILE A 105 -20.43 7.40 -22.03
CA ILE A 105 -20.14 7.41 -20.58
C ILE A 105 -20.68 8.71 -20.01
N ARG A 106 -21.66 8.60 -19.12
CA ARG A 106 -22.41 9.73 -18.54
C ARG A 106 -22.37 9.73 -17.03
N ALA A 107 -22.12 10.86 -16.40
CA ALA A 107 -22.19 11.05 -14.95
C ALA A 107 -22.50 12.51 -14.59
N ALA A 108 -22.90 12.76 -13.34
CA ALA A 108 -23.13 14.12 -12.86
C ALA A 108 -21.82 14.90 -12.56
N THR A 109 -20.69 14.20 -12.41
CA THR A 109 -19.39 14.79 -12.06
C THR A 109 -18.27 14.23 -12.94
N PRO A 110 -17.14 14.93 -13.07
CA PRO A 110 -15.96 14.41 -13.76
C PRO A 110 -15.44 13.08 -13.17
N VAL A 111 -15.54 12.90 -11.85
CA VAL A 111 -15.12 11.67 -11.17
C VAL A 111 -15.99 10.48 -11.58
N GLY A 112 -17.31 10.67 -11.65
CA GLY A 112 -18.21 9.63 -12.16
C GLY A 112 -17.91 9.25 -13.61
N VAL A 113 -17.65 10.23 -14.48
CA VAL A 113 -17.20 9.96 -15.86
C VAL A 113 -15.89 9.19 -15.86
N TYR A 114 -14.91 9.59 -15.04
CA TYR A 114 -13.64 8.89 -14.89
C TYR A 114 -13.85 7.42 -14.48
N TYR A 115 -14.71 7.14 -13.50
CA TYR A 115 -15.01 5.75 -13.07
C TYR A 115 -15.68 4.92 -14.17
N GLY A 116 -16.55 5.54 -14.98
CA GLY A 116 -17.10 4.89 -16.16
C GLY A 116 -16.03 4.46 -17.16
N THR A 117 -14.98 5.30 -17.35
CA THR A 117 -13.84 4.93 -18.21
C THR A 117 -13.06 3.74 -17.66
N ARG A 118 -12.95 3.57 -16.31
CA ARG A 118 -12.29 2.41 -15.70
C ARG A 118 -13.01 1.11 -16.04
N THR A 119 -14.36 1.12 -15.94
CA THR A 119 -15.19 -0.03 -16.31
C THR A 119 -15.03 -0.39 -17.78
N VAL A 120 -15.09 0.58 -18.68
CA VAL A 120 -14.89 0.35 -20.12
C VAL A 120 -13.49 -0.21 -20.41
N LEU A 121 -12.44 0.34 -19.80
CA LEU A 121 -11.07 -0.17 -19.98
C LEU A 121 -10.88 -1.58 -19.46
N GLN A 122 -11.49 -1.94 -18.33
CA GLN A 122 -11.40 -3.31 -17.81
C GLN A 122 -12.07 -4.30 -18.75
N LEU A 123 -13.18 -3.95 -19.38
CA LEU A 123 -13.85 -4.79 -20.40
C LEU A 123 -12.98 -4.91 -21.65
N LEU A 124 -12.42 -3.80 -22.15
CA LEU A 124 -11.57 -3.79 -23.34
C LEU A 124 -10.23 -4.53 -23.16
N ARG A 125 -9.80 -4.75 -21.93
CA ARG A 125 -8.61 -5.60 -21.63
C ARG A 125 -8.87 -7.08 -21.83
N GLN A 126 -10.11 -7.51 -21.74
CA GLN A 126 -10.50 -8.90 -21.89
C GLN A 126 -10.84 -9.23 -23.35
N ASP A 127 -11.53 -8.31 -24.03
CA ASP A 127 -11.86 -8.40 -25.43
C ASP A 127 -11.88 -6.99 -26.03
N ARG A 128 -11.50 -6.87 -27.30
CA ARG A 128 -11.56 -5.59 -28.03
C ARG A 128 -12.98 -5.22 -28.47
N ALA A 129 -13.93 -6.15 -28.37
CA ALA A 129 -15.34 -5.96 -28.61
C ALA A 129 -16.10 -5.83 -27.30
N LEU A 130 -16.90 -4.77 -27.13
CA LEU A 130 -17.74 -4.58 -25.95
C LEU A 130 -19.13 -5.11 -26.22
N PRO A 131 -19.75 -5.93 -25.33
CA PRO A 131 -21.13 -6.34 -25.49
C PRO A 131 -22.05 -5.10 -25.46
N LYS A 132 -22.99 -5.01 -26.39
CA LYS A 132 -23.99 -3.93 -26.39
C LYS A 132 -24.93 -4.06 -25.19
N GLY A 133 -25.36 -2.90 -24.67
CA GLY A 133 -26.24 -2.84 -23.51
C GLY A 133 -26.04 -1.56 -22.68
N LYS A 134 -26.56 -1.60 -21.46
CA LYS A 134 -26.50 -0.48 -20.53
C LYS A 134 -25.98 -0.90 -19.16
N ILE A 135 -24.95 -0.24 -18.70
CA ILE A 135 -24.43 -0.31 -17.33
C ILE A 135 -24.98 0.90 -16.56
N THR A 136 -25.43 0.66 -15.31
CA THR A 136 -25.73 1.72 -14.35
C THR A 136 -25.01 1.37 -13.04
N ASP A 137 -24.18 2.27 -12.54
CA ASP A 137 -23.24 1.93 -11.48
C ASP A 137 -22.98 3.11 -10.52
N TRP A 138 -22.78 2.79 -9.23
CA TRP A 138 -22.48 3.75 -8.16
C TRP A 138 -21.92 3.04 -6.93
N PRO A 139 -21.10 3.70 -6.08
CA PRO A 139 -20.64 3.15 -4.81
C PRO A 139 -21.71 3.24 -3.71
N ASP A 140 -21.77 2.20 -2.85
CA ASP A 140 -22.56 2.25 -1.60
C ASP A 140 -21.82 3.02 -0.50
N SER A 141 -20.50 2.92 -0.44
CA SER A 141 -19.69 3.59 0.59
C SER A 141 -19.04 4.87 0.06
N ARG A 142 -19.15 5.96 0.81
CA ARG A 142 -18.59 7.27 0.45
C ARG A 142 -17.06 7.25 0.40
N GLY A 143 -16.43 6.76 1.48
CA GLY A 143 -14.97 6.69 1.60
C GLY A 143 -14.47 5.26 1.38
N ARG A 144 -13.58 5.10 0.41
CA ARG A 144 -12.91 3.86 0.02
C ARG A 144 -11.42 4.14 0.04
N MET A 145 -10.83 3.94 1.24
CA MET A 145 -9.57 4.58 1.62
C MET A 145 -8.44 3.57 1.73
N LEU A 146 -7.22 4.04 1.41
CA LEU A 146 -5.97 3.35 1.69
C LEU A 146 -5.06 4.27 2.49
N MET A 147 -4.43 3.77 3.55
CA MET A 147 -3.36 4.46 4.27
C MET A 147 -2.02 3.80 3.98
N LEU A 148 -0.98 4.60 3.76
CA LEU A 148 0.40 4.18 3.62
C LEU A 148 1.26 4.86 4.69
N ASP A 149 2.00 4.07 5.45
CA ASP A 149 3.02 4.53 6.38
C ASP A 149 4.30 4.89 5.62
N VAL A 150 4.36 6.14 5.18
CA VAL A 150 5.53 6.69 4.47
C VAL A 150 6.59 7.20 5.43
N ALA A 151 6.27 7.26 6.73
CA ALA A 151 7.20 7.67 7.77
C ALA A 151 8.23 6.59 8.06
N ARG A 152 7.78 5.39 8.50
CA ARG A 152 8.68 4.30 8.86
C ARG A 152 9.43 3.75 7.64
N LYS A 153 8.79 3.66 6.49
CA LYS A 153 9.45 3.37 5.20
C LYS A 153 9.06 4.43 4.17
N PRO A 154 10.00 5.23 3.65
CA PRO A 154 9.68 6.22 2.64
C PRO A 154 9.32 5.55 1.31
N PHE A 155 8.23 5.99 0.70
CA PHE A 155 7.78 5.59 -0.62
C PHE A 155 8.19 6.67 -1.62
N PRO A 156 8.97 6.38 -2.67
CA PRO A 156 9.30 7.38 -3.67
C PRO A 156 8.04 7.84 -4.43
N ILE A 157 8.01 9.09 -4.87
CA ILE A 157 6.86 9.68 -5.59
C ILE A 157 6.35 8.80 -6.74
N PRO A 158 7.20 8.19 -7.58
CA PRO A 158 6.71 7.27 -8.62
C PRO A 158 5.92 6.08 -8.07
N ALA A 159 6.35 5.50 -6.93
CA ALA A 159 5.61 4.40 -6.28
C ALA A 159 4.27 4.88 -5.71
N LEU A 160 4.22 6.07 -5.08
CA LEU A 160 2.95 6.66 -4.63
C LEU A 160 1.99 6.91 -5.80
N LYS A 161 2.51 7.38 -6.94
CA LYS A 161 1.70 7.53 -8.18
C LYS A 161 1.18 6.19 -8.68
N ASP A 162 1.93 5.10 -8.54
CA ASP A 162 1.49 3.76 -8.90
C ASP A 162 0.39 3.25 -7.95
N TYR A 163 0.49 3.50 -6.63
CA TYR A 163 -0.63 3.23 -5.70
C TYR A 163 -1.88 4.03 -6.06
N ILE A 164 -1.73 5.31 -6.42
CA ILE A 164 -2.86 6.13 -6.90
C ILE A 164 -3.48 5.53 -8.17
N ARG A 165 -2.67 5.02 -9.13
CA ARG A 165 -3.18 4.31 -10.32
C ARG A 165 -3.95 3.06 -9.95
N MET A 166 -3.42 2.22 -9.03
CA MET A 166 -4.10 1.01 -8.56
C MET A 166 -5.43 1.35 -7.86
N MET A 167 -5.41 2.32 -6.96
CA MET A 167 -6.61 2.79 -6.26
C MET A 167 -7.66 3.29 -7.25
N ALA A 168 -7.26 4.11 -8.22
CA ALA A 168 -8.15 4.66 -9.24
C ALA A 168 -8.73 3.59 -10.16
N TRP A 169 -7.94 2.57 -10.53
CA TRP A 169 -8.39 1.43 -11.34
C TRP A 169 -9.53 0.67 -10.68
N TYR A 170 -9.45 0.53 -9.34
CA TYR A 170 -10.47 -0.12 -8.52
C TYR A 170 -11.44 0.89 -7.85
N LYS A 171 -11.49 2.14 -8.32
CA LYS A 171 -12.43 3.18 -7.89
C LYS A 171 -12.38 3.51 -6.38
N MET A 172 -11.21 3.41 -5.75
CA MET A 172 -10.97 3.98 -4.42
C MET A 172 -10.74 5.49 -4.53
N ASN A 173 -11.01 6.25 -3.45
CA ASN A 173 -11.11 7.71 -3.55
C ASN A 173 -10.31 8.50 -2.49
N GLU A 174 -9.62 7.86 -1.56
CA GLU A 174 -8.79 8.59 -0.58
C GLU A 174 -7.49 7.82 -0.28
N LEU A 175 -6.36 8.52 -0.41
CA LEU A 175 -5.05 8.07 0.03
C LEU A 175 -4.66 8.85 1.28
N HIS A 176 -4.55 8.16 2.42
CA HIS A 176 -4.07 8.71 3.67
C HIS A 176 -2.56 8.46 3.79
N LEU A 177 -1.76 9.48 4.03
CA LEU A 177 -0.32 9.39 4.19
C LEU A 177 0.10 9.72 5.61
N HIS A 178 0.67 8.73 6.30
CA HIS A 178 1.23 8.86 7.63
C HIS A 178 2.68 9.34 7.53
N PHE A 179 2.92 10.65 7.79
CA PHE A 179 4.19 11.31 7.48
C PHE A 179 5.19 11.34 8.62
N THR A 180 4.76 11.03 9.85
CA THR A 180 5.61 11.18 11.04
C THR A 180 5.54 9.97 11.94
N ASP A 181 6.71 9.41 12.29
CA ASP A 181 6.82 8.31 13.26
C ASP A 181 8.29 8.03 13.61
N GLU A 182 8.56 6.92 14.29
CA GLU A 182 9.90 6.35 14.44
C GLU A 182 10.01 5.01 13.72
N SER A 183 11.09 4.78 12.98
CA SER A 183 11.37 3.46 12.46
C SER A 183 11.76 2.50 13.60
N ARG A 184 11.31 1.25 13.53
CA ARG A 184 11.71 0.23 14.51
C ARG A 184 13.11 -0.29 14.20
N GLY A 185 13.79 -0.70 15.24
CA GLY A 185 15.15 -1.23 15.18
C GLY A 185 16.18 -0.14 15.48
N ASP A 186 16.36 0.80 14.62
CA ASP A 186 17.27 1.94 14.78
C ASP A 186 16.63 3.16 15.46
N ARG A 187 15.30 3.13 15.64
CA ARG A 187 14.50 4.21 16.23
C ARG A 187 14.72 5.57 15.54
N TYR A 188 14.89 5.53 14.24
CA TYR A 188 15.13 6.70 13.43
C TYR A 188 13.91 7.63 13.42
N PRO A 189 14.06 8.90 13.81
CA PRO A 189 12.95 9.86 13.80
C PRO A 189 12.61 10.24 12.37
N ALA A 190 11.37 10.01 11.96
CA ALA A 190 10.91 10.25 10.61
C ALA A 190 9.88 11.39 10.55
N PHE A 191 10.27 12.49 9.94
CA PHE A 191 9.39 13.59 9.51
C PHE A 191 9.58 13.79 8.01
N ARG A 192 8.58 13.43 7.21
CA ARG A 192 8.73 13.27 5.76
C ARG A 192 8.28 14.47 4.92
N ILE A 193 7.80 15.55 5.52
CA ILE A 193 7.39 16.76 4.81
C ILE A 193 8.48 17.81 4.95
N GLU A 194 8.85 18.48 3.84
CA GLU A 194 9.73 19.63 3.88
C GLU A 194 9.16 20.70 4.82
N SER A 195 9.95 21.11 5.82
CA SER A 195 9.62 22.26 6.65
C SER A 195 10.60 23.38 6.36
N LYS A 196 10.06 24.55 6.02
CA LYS A 196 10.82 25.81 5.79
C LYS A 196 10.87 26.67 7.03
N LYS A 197 9.80 26.57 7.85
CA LYS A 197 9.68 27.31 9.13
C LYS A 197 10.59 26.69 10.22
N PHE A 198 10.79 25.38 10.18
CA PHE A 198 11.58 24.63 11.16
C PHE A 198 12.72 23.88 10.47
N PRO A 199 13.82 24.57 10.09
CA PRO A 199 14.95 23.96 9.39
C PRO A 199 15.59 22.82 10.20
N GLY A 200 15.70 21.64 9.60
CA GLY A 200 16.23 20.44 10.25
C GLY A 200 15.20 19.56 10.94
N LEU A 201 13.92 19.91 10.92
CA LEU A 201 12.84 19.04 11.38
C LEU A 201 12.65 17.85 10.45
N HIS A 202 12.59 18.09 9.14
CA HIS A 202 12.47 17.01 8.16
C HIS A 202 13.77 16.24 7.96
N ASN A 203 13.67 15.02 7.51
CA ASN A 203 14.81 14.15 7.26
C ASN A 203 15.67 14.70 6.11
N LYS A 204 17.00 14.60 6.23
CA LYS A 204 17.94 15.17 5.24
C LYS A 204 17.84 14.54 3.86
N ASP A 205 17.60 13.23 3.80
CA ASP A 205 17.75 12.46 2.55
C ASP A 205 16.44 11.85 2.04
N LEU A 206 15.38 11.91 2.83
CA LEU A 206 14.14 11.17 2.57
C LEU A 206 12.93 11.96 3.06
N PHE A 207 12.56 12.98 2.31
CA PHE A 207 11.39 13.81 2.56
C PHE A 207 10.72 14.16 1.24
N TYR A 208 9.50 14.66 1.30
CA TYR A 208 8.76 15.18 0.16
C TYR A 208 8.82 16.69 0.17
N THR A 209 9.23 17.28 -0.95
CA THR A 209 9.19 18.73 -1.13
C THR A 209 7.76 19.22 -1.32
N TRP A 210 7.52 20.50 -1.10
CA TRP A 210 6.21 21.10 -1.35
C TRP A 210 5.75 20.94 -2.80
N GLU A 211 6.69 21.02 -3.74
CA GLU A 211 6.43 20.82 -5.18
C GLU A 211 6.05 19.35 -5.45
N GLU A 212 6.78 18.38 -4.91
CA GLU A 212 6.44 16.95 -5.05
C GLU A 212 5.06 16.63 -4.47
N LEU A 213 4.71 17.22 -3.32
CA LEU A 213 3.39 17.03 -2.71
C LEU A 213 2.27 17.67 -3.55
N ARG A 214 2.53 18.84 -4.15
CA ARG A 214 1.59 19.49 -5.06
C ARG A 214 1.34 18.62 -6.30
N ASP A 215 2.42 18.21 -6.98
CA ASP A 215 2.35 17.33 -8.15
C ASP A 215 1.63 16.00 -7.83
N LEU A 216 1.89 15.44 -6.67
CA LEU A 216 1.21 14.20 -6.23
C LEU A 216 -0.29 14.41 -6.02
N GLN A 217 -0.70 15.53 -5.41
CA GLN A 217 -2.11 15.87 -5.20
C GLN A 217 -2.84 16.14 -6.52
N ASP A 218 -2.21 16.88 -7.44
CA ASP A 218 -2.77 17.13 -8.77
C ASP A 218 -2.95 15.84 -9.57
N PHE A 219 -1.96 14.95 -9.48
CA PHE A 219 -2.01 13.61 -10.09
C PHE A 219 -3.15 12.74 -9.50
N ALA A 220 -3.34 12.78 -8.18
CA ALA A 220 -4.41 12.07 -7.48
C ALA A 220 -5.80 12.65 -7.83
N LYS A 221 -5.93 13.97 -7.79
CA LYS A 221 -7.16 14.71 -8.09
C LYS A 221 -7.69 14.42 -9.49
N ALA A 222 -6.79 14.36 -10.49
CA ALA A 222 -7.14 14.00 -11.87
C ALA A 222 -7.73 12.58 -11.98
N ARG A 223 -7.60 11.75 -10.93
CA ARG A 223 -8.09 10.36 -10.83
C ARG A 223 -9.17 10.17 -9.77
N GLY A 224 -9.73 11.26 -9.24
CA GLY A 224 -10.78 11.23 -8.24
C GLY A 224 -10.30 10.80 -6.85
N ILE A 225 -9.02 10.99 -6.54
CA ILE A 225 -8.43 10.63 -5.25
C ILE A 225 -7.99 11.87 -4.50
N THR A 226 -8.37 11.95 -3.22
CA THR A 226 -7.93 12.97 -2.27
C THR A 226 -6.76 12.43 -1.45
N ILE A 227 -5.76 13.26 -1.15
CA ILE A 227 -4.64 12.90 -0.26
C ILE A 227 -4.85 13.54 1.10
N THR A 228 -5.16 12.71 2.11
CA THR A 228 -5.31 13.13 3.52
C THR A 228 -3.97 12.98 4.24
N PRO A 229 -3.39 14.07 4.78
CA PRO A 229 -2.15 14.00 5.54
C PRO A 229 -2.39 13.61 7.00
N GLU A 230 -1.38 12.94 7.59
CA GLU A 230 -1.30 12.73 9.03
C GLU A 230 0.06 13.19 9.58
N ILE A 231 0.01 13.97 10.66
CA ILE A 231 1.14 14.28 11.53
C ILE A 231 0.75 13.83 12.93
N ASP A 232 1.33 12.73 13.38
CA ASP A 232 0.93 12.09 14.61
C ASP A 232 1.44 12.83 15.86
N MET A 233 0.53 13.04 16.80
CA MET A 233 0.77 13.70 18.09
C MET A 233 -0.35 13.35 19.07
N PRO A 234 -0.10 13.26 20.39
CA PRO A 234 1.18 13.47 21.08
C PRO A 234 1.99 12.17 21.25
N GLY A 235 1.47 11.00 20.85
CA GLY A 235 2.18 9.74 20.69
C GLY A 235 2.91 9.70 19.35
N HIS A 236 3.68 8.64 19.10
CA HIS A 236 4.45 8.50 17.83
C HIS A 236 5.25 9.75 17.42
N ALA A 237 5.53 10.63 18.39
CA ALA A 237 6.06 11.96 18.21
C ALA A 237 7.60 12.03 18.26
N ARG A 238 8.31 10.91 17.97
CA ARG A 238 9.77 10.86 18.03
C ARG A 238 10.45 11.99 17.26
N PRO A 239 10.11 12.31 16.02
CA PRO A 239 10.75 13.42 15.31
C PRO A 239 10.49 14.76 15.99
N LEU A 240 9.32 14.96 16.57
CA LEU A 240 8.92 16.18 17.23
C LEU A 240 9.71 16.38 18.54
N VAL A 241 9.78 15.35 19.39
CA VAL A 241 10.57 15.44 20.63
C VAL A 241 12.08 15.41 20.39
N THR A 242 12.54 14.93 19.26
CA THR A 242 13.95 15.04 18.86
C THR A 242 14.29 16.48 18.48
N TYR A 243 13.40 17.17 17.81
CA TYR A 243 13.58 18.55 17.38
C TYR A 243 13.31 19.56 18.51
N TRP A 244 12.27 19.31 19.34
CA TRP A 244 11.91 20.09 20.52
C TRP A 244 12.03 19.25 21.80
N PRO A 245 13.26 18.98 22.31
CA PRO A 245 13.46 18.11 23.46
C PRO A 245 12.82 18.63 24.76
N GLU A 246 12.58 19.93 24.85
CA GLU A 246 11.87 20.57 25.98
C GLU A 246 10.36 20.26 26.02
N LEU A 247 9.81 19.74 24.93
CA LEU A 247 8.41 19.30 24.85
C LEU A 247 8.24 17.81 25.13
N LYS A 248 9.33 17.08 25.33
CA LYS A 248 9.29 15.65 25.65
C LYS A 248 8.72 15.44 27.04
N HIS A 249 7.79 14.48 27.16
CA HIS A 249 7.29 14.08 28.47
C HIS A 249 8.43 13.44 29.32
N PRO A 250 8.67 13.89 30.57
CA PRO A 250 9.84 13.51 31.36
C PRO A 250 9.90 12.01 31.71
N LYS A 251 8.74 11.31 31.71
CA LYS A 251 8.63 9.90 32.11
C LYS A 251 8.11 8.96 31.03
N LEU A 252 7.56 9.45 29.91
CA LEU A 252 6.93 8.63 28.86
C LEU A 252 7.84 8.38 27.66
N GLY A 253 9.01 7.92 27.80
CA GLY A 253 9.85 7.54 26.68
C GLY A 253 10.14 8.65 25.66
N ASP A 254 10.79 8.27 24.55
CA ASP A 254 11.34 9.25 23.58
C ASP A 254 10.41 9.55 22.39
N SER A 255 9.16 9.14 22.45
CA SER A 255 8.16 9.30 21.38
C SER A 255 6.88 9.98 21.85
N SER A 256 6.93 10.64 23.03
CA SER A 256 5.75 11.22 23.67
C SER A 256 5.96 12.68 24.00
N LEU A 257 5.12 13.55 23.44
CA LEU A 257 5.03 14.97 23.83
C LEU A 257 4.39 15.09 25.21
N ASP A 258 4.81 16.07 26.00
CA ASP A 258 4.19 16.39 27.28
C ASP A 258 2.94 17.28 27.08
N VAL A 259 1.78 16.68 27.08
CA VAL A 259 0.50 17.39 26.94
C VAL A 259 0.12 18.22 28.17
N THR A 260 0.86 18.09 29.28
CA THR A 260 0.68 18.94 30.48
C THR A 260 1.46 20.25 30.38
N ASN A 261 2.42 20.32 29.45
CA ASN A 261 3.18 21.52 29.14
C ASN A 261 2.40 22.40 28.14
N PRO A 262 1.98 23.62 28.49
CA PRO A 262 1.21 24.49 27.60
C PRO A 262 1.94 24.84 26.30
N LYS A 263 3.28 24.88 26.32
CA LYS A 263 4.10 25.11 25.12
C LYS A 263 3.92 24.03 24.06
N THR A 264 3.53 22.81 24.45
CA THR A 264 3.30 21.72 23.51
C THR A 264 2.19 22.09 22.52
N ALA A 265 1.03 22.50 23.02
CA ALA A 265 -0.08 22.90 22.16
C ALA A 265 0.25 24.12 21.29
N GLU A 266 0.95 25.12 21.83
CA GLU A 266 1.39 26.31 21.09
C GLU A 266 2.34 25.94 19.94
N THR A 267 3.33 25.09 20.21
CA THR A 267 4.31 24.65 19.21
C THR A 267 3.64 23.79 18.13
N MET A 268 2.75 22.87 18.51
CA MET A 268 2.02 22.05 17.53
C MET A 268 1.11 22.89 16.65
N LYS A 269 0.42 23.90 17.18
CA LYS A 269 -0.32 24.87 16.35
C LYS A 269 0.59 25.59 15.37
N SER A 270 1.78 26.01 15.82
CA SER A 270 2.76 26.67 14.96
C SER A 270 3.30 25.75 13.84
N LEU A 271 3.42 24.44 14.10
CA LEU A 271 3.73 23.43 13.09
C LEU A 271 2.56 23.27 12.11
N LEU A 272 1.34 23.14 12.61
CA LEU A 272 0.14 23.00 11.79
C LEU A 272 -0.13 24.22 10.90
N ASP A 273 0.30 25.44 11.29
CA ASP A 273 0.24 26.64 10.44
C ASP A 273 1.01 26.47 9.15
N GLU A 274 2.13 25.76 9.18
CA GLU A 274 2.92 25.47 7.98
C GLU A 274 2.35 24.30 7.19
N MET A 275 1.92 23.25 7.87
CA MET A 275 1.59 21.97 7.22
C MET A 275 0.19 21.92 6.62
N ILE A 276 -0.82 22.51 7.29
CA ILE A 276 -2.21 22.45 6.81
C ILE A 276 -2.38 23.07 5.41
N PRO A 277 -1.79 24.23 5.08
CA PRO A 277 -1.96 24.83 3.76
C PRO A 277 -1.36 24.04 2.59
N LEU A 278 -0.49 23.06 2.86
CA LEU A 278 0.14 22.24 1.83
C LEU A 278 -0.83 21.24 1.19
N PHE A 279 -1.97 20.97 1.82
CA PHE A 279 -2.89 19.91 1.40
C PHE A 279 -4.26 20.46 1.05
N ASP A 280 -4.81 20.00 -0.09
CA ASP A 280 -6.14 20.36 -0.57
C ASP A 280 -7.25 19.56 0.16
N ALA A 281 -6.92 18.42 0.79
CA ALA A 281 -7.88 17.58 1.50
C ALA A 281 -8.75 18.39 2.48
N PRO A 282 -10.05 18.10 2.59
CA PRO A 282 -10.92 18.74 3.57
C PRO A 282 -10.58 18.34 5.01
N ASP A 283 -9.81 17.28 5.17
CA ASP A 283 -9.47 16.69 6.46
C ASP A 283 -7.96 16.76 6.73
N PHE A 284 -7.59 16.87 7.99
CA PHE A 284 -6.23 16.76 8.50
C PHE A 284 -6.21 15.81 9.70
N HIS A 285 -5.38 14.77 9.66
CA HIS A 285 -5.28 13.78 10.71
C HIS A 285 -4.13 14.13 11.67
N ILE A 286 -4.39 14.10 12.98
CA ILE A 286 -3.40 14.44 14.01
C ILE A 286 -2.94 13.22 14.83
N GLY A 287 -3.25 12.00 14.37
CA GLY A 287 -2.89 10.76 15.05
C GLY A 287 -3.69 10.53 16.33
N THR A 288 -3.03 10.64 17.49
CA THR A 288 -3.53 10.47 18.86
C THR A 288 -3.62 9.04 19.37
N ASP A 289 -3.09 8.09 18.65
CA ASP A 289 -3.00 6.70 19.08
C ASP A 289 -1.79 6.45 19.99
N GLU A 290 -1.86 5.33 20.67
CA GLU A 290 -0.79 4.72 21.49
C GLU A 290 -0.02 5.67 22.43
N TYR A 291 -0.64 6.76 22.90
CA TYR A 291 -0.05 7.63 23.95
C TYR A 291 0.01 6.85 25.26
N ARG A 292 1.05 6.04 25.41
CA ARG A 292 1.18 5.04 26.47
C ARG A 292 1.69 5.69 27.75
N MET A 293 0.93 5.56 28.85
CA MET A 293 1.25 6.12 30.17
C MET A 293 1.91 5.09 31.12
N SER A 294 2.62 4.10 30.56
CA SER A 294 3.39 3.15 31.37
C SER A 294 4.50 3.89 32.13
N GLY A 295 4.66 3.61 33.42
CA GLY A 295 5.65 4.27 34.26
C GLY A 295 5.14 5.51 35.05
N LEU A 296 3.91 5.93 34.81
CA LEU A 296 3.25 6.97 35.62
C LEU A 296 2.52 6.33 36.81
N SER A 297 2.49 7.05 37.95
CA SER A 297 1.60 6.75 39.07
C SER A 297 0.13 6.99 38.68
N GLU A 298 -0.83 6.46 39.42
CA GLU A 298 -2.26 6.63 39.11
C GLU A 298 -2.69 8.11 39.15
N GLN A 299 -2.10 8.92 40.05
CA GLN A 299 -2.35 10.36 40.07
C GLN A 299 -1.80 11.06 38.83
N GLU A 300 -0.59 10.72 38.38
CA GLU A 300 0.01 11.26 37.15
C GLU A 300 -0.78 10.83 35.92
N LYS A 301 -1.22 9.55 35.86
CA LYS A 301 -2.11 9.08 34.78
C LYS A 301 -3.40 9.87 34.69
N ALA A 302 -4.04 10.16 35.84
CA ALA A 302 -5.26 10.96 35.87
C ALA A 302 -5.06 12.38 35.33
N VAL A 303 -3.95 13.03 35.71
CA VAL A 303 -3.62 14.39 35.24
C VAL A 303 -3.25 14.36 33.73
N THR A 304 -2.38 13.45 33.34
CA THR A 304 -1.91 13.34 31.94
C THR A 304 -3.03 12.91 31.00
N GLY A 305 -3.87 11.97 31.43
CA GLY A 305 -5.00 11.50 30.64
C GLY A 305 -6.06 12.58 30.41
N GLU A 306 -6.38 13.37 31.44
CA GLU A 306 -7.28 14.51 31.28
C GLU A 306 -6.67 15.61 30.39
N ALA A 307 -5.36 15.87 30.53
CA ALA A 307 -4.66 16.80 29.65
C ALA A 307 -4.63 16.33 28.20
N PHE A 308 -4.42 15.03 27.94
CA PHE A 308 -4.51 14.42 26.62
C PHE A 308 -5.87 14.62 25.96
N ARG A 309 -6.95 14.40 26.70
CA ARG A 309 -8.32 14.60 26.21
C ARG A 309 -8.61 16.08 25.85
N LYS A 310 -8.11 17.00 26.67
CA LYS A 310 -8.19 18.44 26.40
C LYS A 310 -7.34 18.84 25.20
N PHE A 311 -6.15 18.25 25.04
CA PHE A 311 -5.30 18.47 23.90
C PHE A 311 -5.98 18.09 22.57
N ILE A 312 -6.71 16.96 22.52
CA ILE A 312 -7.50 16.58 21.34
C ILE A 312 -8.48 17.70 20.97
N ASN A 313 -9.24 18.21 21.93
CA ASN A 313 -10.23 19.26 21.68
C ASN A 313 -9.59 20.59 21.26
N GLU A 314 -8.46 20.93 21.84
CA GLU A 314 -7.70 22.13 21.50
C GLU A 314 -7.16 22.05 20.06
N MET A 315 -6.57 20.91 19.68
CA MET A 315 -6.11 20.70 18.32
C MET A 315 -7.26 20.62 17.31
N ASN A 316 -8.39 19.99 17.67
CA ASN A 316 -9.59 19.99 16.84
C ASN A 316 -10.09 21.42 16.57
N ALA A 317 -10.23 22.23 17.59
CA ALA A 317 -10.64 23.62 17.42
C ALA A 317 -9.68 24.39 16.51
N TYR A 318 -8.38 24.13 16.66
CA TYR A 318 -7.35 24.79 15.85
C TYR A 318 -7.41 24.37 14.39
N VAL A 319 -7.42 23.06 14.09
CA VAL A 319 -7.54 22.53 12.72
C VAL A 319 -8.81 23.06 12.05
N ARG A 320 -9.92 23.10 12.76
CA ARG A 320 -11.19 23.65 12.28
C ARG A 320 -11.10 25.15 11.98
N SER A 321 -10.36 25.91 12.78
CA SER A 321 -10.13 27.34 12.52
C SER A 321 -9.37 27.60 11.22
N LYS A 322 -8.67 26.57 10.71
CA LYS A 322 -7.99 26.59 9.40
C LYS A 322 -8.87 26.05 8.25
N GLY A 323 -10.15 25.81 8.51
CA GLY A 323 -11.11 25.34 7.49
C GLY A 323 -11.03 23.84 7.20
N LYS A 324 -10.37 23.03 8.02
CA LYS A 324 -10.27 21.57 7.87
C LYS A 324 -11.05 20.83 8.94
N ASN A 325 -11.51 19.62 8.67
CA ASN A 325 -11.97 18.71 9.71
C ASN A 325 -10.76 18.04 10.36
N CYS A 326 -10.82 17.89 11.68
CA CYS A 326 -9.79 17.17 12.43
C CYS A 326 -10.15 15.69 12.49
N ARG A 327 -9.21 14.82 12.08
CA ARG A 327 -9.30 13.36 12.26
C ARG A 327 -8.36 12.88 13.36
N ILE A 328 -8.78 11.85 14.06
CA ILE A 328 -7.98 11.14 15.07
C ILE A 328 -8.18 9.63 14.97
N TRP A 329 -7.22 8.87 15.45
CA TRP A 329 -7.42 7.45 15.77
C TRP A 329 -8.29 7.31 17.03
N SER A 330 -9.16 6.30 17.08
CA SER A 330 -9.81 5.93 18.34
C SER A 330 -8.75 5.46 19.35
N GLY A 331 -9.06 5.53 20.64
CA GLY A 331 -8.10 5.10 21.65
C GLY A 331 -8.09 5.98 22.90
N TRP A 332 -8.63 7.21 22.81
CA TRP A 332 -8.75 8.09 23.98
C TRP A 332 -9.56 7.46 25.11
N THR A 333 -10.43 6.50 24.85
CA THR A 333 -11.20 5.78 25.87
C THR A 333 -10.34 5.01 26.85
N HIS A 334 -9.10 4.69 26.47
CA HIS A 334 -8.11 4.05 27.35
C HIS A 334 -7.38 5.06 28.24
N MET A 335 -7.57 6.36 28.00
CA MET A 335 -6.97 7.43 28.78
C MET A 335 -7.90 7.83 29.92
N PRO A 336 -7.43 7.88 31.19
CA PRO A 336 -8.22 8.42 32.30
C PRO A 336 -8.64 9.85 32.02
N GLY A 337 -9.79 10.25 32.54
CA GLY A 337 -10.31 11.60 32.40
C GLY A 337 -11.80 11.64 32.09
N THR A 338 -12.39 12.84 32.17
CA THR A 338 -13.84 13.08 31.98
C THR A 338 -14.13 13.89 30.72
N THR A 339 -13.14 14.60 30.19
CA THR A 339 -13.30 15.36 28.94
C THR A 339 -13.53 14.39 27.77
N GLU A 340 -14.62 14.52 27.04
CA GLU A 340 -14.91 13.78 25.82
C GLU A 340 -14.42 14.58 24.61
N PRO A 341 -13.98 13.91 23.53
CA PRO A 341 -13.72 14.57 22.26
C PRO A 341 -14.95 15.31 21.76
N ASP A 342 -14.73 16.50 21.21
CA ASP A 342 -15.79 17.29 20.58
C ASP A 342 -16.46 16.50 19.45
N PRO A 343 -17.80 16.50 19.33
CA PRO A 343 -18.52 15.74 18.30
C PRO A 343 -18.12 16.04 16.85
N THR A 344 -17.45 17.17 16.61
CA THR A 344 -16.94 17.52 15.27
C THR A 344 -15.66 16.76 14.86
N VAL A 345 -15.03 16.07 15.81
CA VAL A 345 -13.86 15.22 15.53
C VAL A 345 -14.30 14.01 14.71
N VAL A 346 -13.64 13.75 13.61
CA VAL A 346 -13.81 12.54 12.81
C VAL A 346 -12.92 11.42 13.38
N ILE A 347 -13.51 10.24 13.59
CA ILE A 347 -12.85 9.16 14.31
C ILE A 347 -12.55 8.00 13.37
N ASP A 348 -11.25 7.71 13.19
CA ASP A 348 -10.78 6.47 12.60
C ASP A 348 -10.78 5.37 13.67
N MET A 349 -11.76 4.46 13.57
CA MET A 349 -11.98 3.41 14.56
C MET A 349 -11.06 2.22 14.34
N TRP A 350 -9.83 2.31 14.84
CA TRP A 350 -8.89 1.18 14.81
C TRP A 350 -9.09 0.24 16.02
N LEU A 351 -9.42 0.81 17.18
CA LEU A 351 -9.83 0.09 18.39
C LEU A 351 -11.29 0.36 18.72
N GLY A 352 -11.90 -0.63 19.40
CA GLY A 352 -13.30 -0.54 19.80
C GLY A 352 -14.25 -1.00 18.69
N ASN A 353 -15.52 -1.17 19.06
CA ASN A 353 -16.50 -1.77 18.16
C ASN A 353 -17.90 -1.13 18.27
N ASN A 354 -18.02 0.03 18.94
CA ASN A 354 -19.31 0.71 19.13
C ASN A 354 -19.42 1.99 18.29
N ALA A 355 -19.40 1.82 16.97
CA ALA A 355 -19.56 2.93 16.03
C ALA A 355 -20.93 3.61 16.17
N LYS A 356 -22.00 2.84 16.39
CA LYS A 356 -23.34 3.36 16.62
C LYS A 356 -23.40 4.32 17.79
N GLY A 357 -22.70 3.99 18.90
CA GLY A 357 -22.63 4.86 20.08
C GLY A 357 -21.87 6.16 19.83
N LEU A 358 -20.80 6.14 19.01
CA LEU A 358 -20.07 7.35 18.64
C LEU A 358 -20.89 8.24 17.70
N ILE A 359 -21.56 7.65 16.71
CA ILE A 359 -22.47 8.38 15.82
C ILE A 359 -23.62 9.02 16.60
N ALA A 360 -24.19 8.31 17.58
CA ALA A 360 -25.23 8.87 18.45
C ALA A 360 -24.73 10.07 19.29
N LYS A 361 -23.44 10.19 19.55
CA LYS A 361 -22.80 11.37 20.16
C LYS A 361 -22.48 12.48 19.15
N GLY A 362 -22.74 12.27 17.87
CA GLY A 362 -22.54 13.26 16.81
C GLY A 362 -21.24 13.09 16.01
N HIS A 363 -20.38 12.11 16.33
CA HIS A 363 -19.14 11.89 15.58
C HIS A 363 -19.39 11.30 14.22
N LYS A 364 -18.53 11.62 13.26
CA LYS A 364 -18.35 10.87 12.04
C LYS A 364 -17.31 9.78 12.27
N VAL A 365 -17.54 8.58 11.70
CA VAL A 365 -16.68 7.43 11.93
C VAL A 365 -16.21 6.81 10.62
N ILE A 366 -15.00 6.26 10.63
CA ILE A 366 -14.38 5.49 9.55
C ILE A 366 -14.03 4.10 10.10
N TYR A 367 -14.36 3.05 9.36
CA TYR A 367 -13.95 1.71 9.71
C TYR A 367 -12.44 1.52 9.48
N SER A 368 -11.68 1.29 10.54
CA SER A 368 -10.21 1.20 10.51
C SER A 368 -9.67 0.05 11.37
N SER A 369 -10.48 -1.00 11.61
CA SER A 369 -10.16 -2.08 12.55
C SER A 369 -8.81 -2.76 12.28
N ASP A 370 -7.95 -2.80 13.29
CA ASP A 370 -6.63 -3.43 13.26
C ASP A 370 -6.70 -4.93 12.92
N GLY A 371 -7.65 -5.66 13.49
CA GLY A 371 -7.82 -7.09 13.26
C GLY A 371 -8.34 -7.48 11.89
N ARG A 372 -8.71 -6.51 11.00
CA ARG A 372 -9.30 -6.81 9.70
C ARG A 372 -8.69 -6.05 8.53
N THR A 373 -8.23 -4.83 8.73
CA THR A 373 -7.81 -3.96 7.64
C THR A 373 -6.35 -3.54 7.69
N TYR A 374 -5.56 -4.12 8.62
CA TYR A 374 -4.13 -3.82 8.75
C TYR A 374 -3.30 -4.84 7.97
N ILE A 375 -2.46 -4.32 7.09
CA ILE A 375 -1.42 -5.05 6.36
C ILE A 375 -0.10 -4.56 6.94
N VAL A 376 0.65 -5.47 7.59
CA VAL A 376 1.94 -5.13 8.20
C VAL A 376 3.00 -6.08 7.64
N PRO A 377 3.63 -5.72 6.50
CA PRO A 377 4.62 -6.58 5.87
C PRO A 377 5.73 -7.00 6.83
N GLY A 378 5.94 -8.32 6.97
CA GLY A 378 6.93 -8.90 7.88
C GLY A 378 6.49 -9.11 9.32
N ALA A 379 5.32 -8.62 9.72
CA ALA A 379 4.79 -8.88 11.05
C ALA A 379 3.89 -10.12 11.09
N HIS A 380 3.92 -10.84 12.22
CA HIS A 380 3.10 -12.03 12.41
C HIS A 380 1.79 -11.77 13.17
N TYR A 381 1.57 -10.54 13.63
CA TYR A 381 0.48 -10.20 14.52
C TYR A 381 -0.75 -9.62 13.79
N TYR A 382 -0.59 -9.11 12.58
CA TYR A 382 -1.70 -8.65 11.75
C TYR A 382 -1.65 -9.29 10.36
N GLY A 383 -2.82 -9.65 9.85
CA GLY A 383 -2.97 -10.18 8.50
C GLY A 383 -4.39 -9.99 8.00
N VAL A 384 -4.53 -9.51 6.79
CA VAL A 384 -5.83 -9.35 6.13
C VAL A 384 -6.28 -10.70 5.57
N SER A 385 -7.43 -11.17 6.05
CA SER A 385 -8.12 -12.29 5.41
C SER A 385 -9.02 -11.77 4.29
N ASN A 386 -8.50 -11.72 3.07
CA ASN A 386 -9.28 -11.28 1.91
C ASN A 386 -10.54 -12.13 1.67
N ALA A 387 -10.44 -13.45 1.88
CA ALA A 387 -11.60 -14.35 1.81
C ALA A 387 -12.64 -14.00 2.90
N GLY A 388 -12.20 -13.67 4.12
CA GLY A 388 -13.09 -13.24 5.19
C GLY A 388 -13.75 -11.88 4.92
N ILE A 389 -13.01 -10.93 4.34
CA ILE A 389 -13.56 -9.64 3.90
C ILE A 389 -14.60 -9.88 2.79
N TYR A 390 -14.26 -10.65 1.77
CA TYR A 390 -15.16 -10.93 0.67
C TYR A 390 -16.44 -11.63 1.12
N GLY A 391 -16.32 -12.57 2.07
CA GLY A 391 -17.46 -13.33 2.60
C GLY A 391 -18.44 -12.47 3.37
N ASN A 392 -18.10 -12.09 4.58
CA ASN A 392 -19.06 -11.63 5.59
C ASN A 392 -18.79 -10.21 6.11
N TRP A 393 -17.75 -9.54 5.67
CA TRP A 393 -17.45 -8.19 6.16
C TRP A 393 -18.10 -7.11 5.28
N PHE A 394 -18.50 -6.02 5.94
CA PHE A 394 -18.96 -4.78 5.32
C PHE A 394 -18.45 -3.59 6.17
N PRO A 395 -18.33 -2.37 5.59
CA PRO A 395 -17.80 -1.20 6.31
C PRO A 395 -18.65 -0.73 7.50
N TRP A 396 -19.84 -1.26 7.68
CA TRP A 396 -20.70 -1.03 8.84
C TRP A 396 -20.65 -2.17 9.88
N THR A 397 -19.79 -3.18 9.71
CA THR A 397 -19.70 -4.35 10.59
C THR A 397 -18.64 -4.16 11.67
N PHE A 398 -18.93 -3.39 12.72
CA PHE A 398 -17.99 -3.13 13.82
C PHE A 398 -18.08 -4.15 14.96
N GLY A 399 -19.25 -4.74 15.18
CA GLY A 399 -19.50 -5.66 16.29
C GLY A 399 -20.83 -6.37 16.16
N GLY A 400 -21.57 -6.50 17.27
CA GLY A 400 -22.95 -6.98 17.27
C GLY A 400 -23.91 -5.95 16.66
N ALA A 401 -25.15 -6.36 16.38
CA ALA A 401 -26.17 -5.50 15.78
C ALA A 401 -26.46 -4.23 16.59
N ASP A 402 -26.28 -4.28 17.93
CA ASP A 402 -26.41 -3.17 18.84
C ASP A 402 -25.29 -2.11 18.68
N LYS A 403 -24.17 -2.47 18.09
CA LYS A 403 -22.95 -1.65 17.93
C LYS A 403 -22.74 -1.16 16.51
N ASN A 404 -23.37 -1.83 15.54
CA ASN A 404 -23.27 -1.48 14.14
C ASN A 404 -24.16 -0.28 13.81
N PRO A 405 -23.66 0.71 13.05
CA PRO A 405 -24.51 1.77 12.51
C PRO A 405 -25.39 1.25 11.37
N ASP A 406 -26.39 2.03 10.97
CA ASP A 406 -27.09 1.80 9.70
C ASP A 406 -26.10 1.97 8.55
N LYS A 407 -26.20 1.12 7.52
CA LYS A 407 -25.30 1.19 6.36
C LYS A 407 -25.37 2.52 5.60
N ASN A 408 -26.52 3.20 5.69
CA ASN A 408 -26.76 4.48 5.02
C ASN A 408 -26.60 5.69 5.98
N ASP A 409 -26.12 5.48 7.21
CA ASP A 409 -25.94 6.59 8.16
C ASP A 409 -24.95 7.61 7.55
N PRO A 410 -25.33 8.90 7.47
CA PRO A 410 -24.48 9.94 6.89
C PRO A 410 -23.18 10.17 7.66
N ASN A 411 -23.10 9.72 8.90
CA ASN A 411 -21.91 9.83 9.74
C ASN A 411 -21.00 8.59 9.65
N LEU A 412 -21.41 7.53 8.96
CA LEU A 412 -20.53 6.45 8.53
C LEU A 412 -19.84 6.86 7.23
N LEU A 413 -18.57 7.26 7.32
CA LEU A 413 -17.84 7.78 6.16
C LEU A 413 -17.32 6.69 5.23
N GLY A 414 -17.25 5.43 5.69
CA GLY A 414 -16.74 4.32 4.90
C GLY A 414 -15.67 3.53 5.64
N GLY A 415 -14.68 3.01 4.93
CA GLY A 415 -13.63 2.20 5.52
C GLY A 415 -12.26 2.44 4.89
N LYS A 416 -11.23 1.99 5.60
CA LYS A 416 -9.84 2.20 5.28
C LYS A 416 -9.03 0.90 5.41
N LEU A 417 -8.22 0.60 4.40
CA LEU A 417 -7.09 -0.33 4.48
C LEU A 417 -5.86 0.41 4.99
N HIS A 418 -5.01 -0.27 5.73
CA HIS A 418 -3.80 0.34 6.30
C HIS A 418 -2.58 -0.52 5.96
N VAL A 419 -1.53 0.13 5.47
CA VAL A 419 -0.23 -0.50 5.22
C VAL A 419 0.76 0.12 6.20
N TRP A 420 0.98 -0.56 7.33
CA TRP A 420 1.92 -0.14 8.35
C TRP A 420 3.30 -0.74 8.09
N MET A 421 4.31 0.10 8.13
CA MET A 421 5.69 -0.30 7.91
C MET A 421 6.46 -0.47 9.24
N ASP A 422 5.87 -1.16 10.20
CA ASP A 422 6.40 -1.38 11.55
C ASP A 422 7.82 -1.96 11.56
N GLN A 423 8.20 -2.71 10.52
CA GLN A 423 9.54 -3.28 10.39
C GLN A 423 10.57 -2.27 9.83
N GLY A 424 10.15 -1.02 9.61
CA GLY A 424 11.00 0.06 9.15
C GLY A 424 11.40 -0.01 7.68
N PRO A 425 12.44 0.73 7.28
CA PRO A 425 12.90 0.80 5.90
C PRO A 425 13.49 -0.51 5.40
N ALA A 426 13.91 -1.37 6.34
CA ALA A 426 14.41 -2.70 6.03
C ALA A 426 13.27 -3.61 5.55
N GLY A 427 13.55 -4.50 4.67
CA GLY A 427 12.79 -5.70 4.59
C GLY A 427 12.08 -5.99 3.33
N TYR A 428 11.22 -5.17 2.94
CA TYR A 428 10.35 -5.42 1.81
C TYR A 428 10.63 -4.40 0.71
N THR A 429 10.77 -4.88 -0.52
CA THR A 429 10.80 -4.02 -1.70
C THR A 429 9.43 -3.40 -1.93
N MET A 430 9.37 -2.34 -2.73
CA MET A 430 8.08 -1.75 -3.13
C MET A 430 7.18 -2.77 -3.83
N MET A 431 7.76 -3.67 -4.63
CA MET A 431 7.01 -4.75 -5.31
C MET A 431 6.44 -5.77 -4.34
N GLU A 432 7.22 -6.21 -3.34
CA GLU A 432 6.73 -7.15 -2.32
C GLU A 432 5.58 -6.55 -1.51
N ILE A 433 5.68 -5.25 -1.18
CA ILE A 433 4.60 -4.54 -0.51
C ILE A 433 3.37 -4.47 -1.43
N ALA A 434 3.55 -4.11 -2.70
CA ALA A 434 2.45 -4.02 -3.65
C ALA A 434 1.78 -5.39 -3.87
N ASP A 435 2.55 -6.48 -3.97
CA ASP A 435 2.03 -7.85 -4.09
C ASP A 435 1.19 -8.26 -2.87
N ALA A 436 1.57 -7.83 -1.67
CA ALA A 436 0.80 -8.08 -0.46
C ALA A 436 -0.47 -7.22 -0.39
N VAL A 437 -0.44 -6.00 -0.92
CA VAL A 437 -1.51 -4.99 -0.80
C VAL A 437 -2.55 -5.11 -1.91
N LEU A 438 -2.15 -5.41 -3.15
CA LEU A 438 -3.04 -5.40 -4.32
C LEU A 438 -4.27 -6.30 -4.18
N PRO A 439 -4.17 -7.58 -3.72
CA PRO A 439 -5.37 -8.41 -3.52
C PRO A 439 -6.34 -7.82 -2.50
N SER A 440 -5.82 -7.09 -1.50
CA SER A 440 -6.65 -6.43 -0.49
C SER A 440 -7.32 -5.18 -1.04
N ILE A 441 -6.64 -4.38 -1.89
CA ILE A 441 -7.26 -3.26 -2.62
C ILE A 441 -8.44 -3.76 -3.45
N GLN A 442 -8.25 -4.83 -4.24
CA GLN A 442 -9.29 -5.41 -5.09
C GLN A 442 -10.50 -5.86 -4.29
N THR A 443 -10.27 -6.65 -3.24
CA THR A 443 -11.33 -7.20 -2.38
C THR A 443 -12.08 -6.09 -1.65
N PHE A 444 -11.33 -5.15 -1.08
CA PHE A 444 -11.88 -4.04 -0.31
C PHE A 444 -12.69 -3.10 -1.20
N ALA A 445 -12.19 -2.76 -2.37
CA ALA A 445 -12.88 -1.92 -3.35
C ALA A 445 -14.25 -2.53 -3.75
N GLU A 446 -14.30 -3.83 -4.05
CA GLU A 446 -15.55 -4.55 -4.34
C GLU A 446 -16.56 -4.42 -3.19
N LYS A 447 -16.10 -4.67 -1.96
CA LYS A 447 -16.97 -4.62 -0.77
C LYS A 447 -17.45 -3.23 -0.43
N MET A 448 -16.60 -2.22 -0.64
CA MET A 448 -16.94 -0.81 -0.44
C MET A 448 -17.84 -0.26 -1.54
N TRP A 449 -17.76 -0.83 -2.73
CA TRP A 449 -18.66 -0.51 -3.84
C TRP A 449 -20.08 -1.05 -3.60
N GLY A 450 -20.20 -2.07 -2.73
CA GLY A 450 -21.48 -2.65 -2.29
C GLY A 450 -21.98 -3.78 -3.16
N THR A 451 -21.19 -4.20 -4.15
CA THR A 451 -21.54 -5.29 -5.08
C THR A 451 -20.86 -6.59 -4.71
N ARG A 452 -21.36 -7.67 -5.25
CA ARG A 452 -20.80 -9.01 -5.15
C ARG A 452 -20.98 -9.73 -6.48
N GLY A 453 -20.01 -9.51 -7.36
CA GLY A 453 -20.04 -10.07 -8.72
C GLY A 453 -19.62 -11.54 -8.82
N SER A 454 -19.23 -12.19 -7.72
CA SER A 454 -18.81 -13.59 -7.67
C SER A 454 -19.44 -14.30 -6.48
N LYS A 455 -19.66 -15.60 -6.58
CA LYS A 455 -20.30 -16.40 -5.51
C LYS A 455 -19.40 -16.57 -4.29
N ASP A 456 -18.07 -16.67 -4.53
CA ASP A 456 -17.05 -16.86 -3.50
C ASP A 456 -15.74 -16.11 -3.84
N TYR A 457 -14.78 -16.18 -2.94
CA TYR A 457 -13.51 -15.49 -3.09
C TYR A 457 -12.64 -16.07 -4.22
N ALA A 458 -12.71 -17.38 -4.47
CA ALA A 458 -11.91 -18.01 -5.54
C ALA A 458 -12.37 -17.55 -6.93
N GLU A 459 -13.68 -17.46 -7.14
CA GLU A 459 -14.25 -16.91 -8.36
C GLU A 459 -13.95 -15.40 -8.49
N PHE A 460 -14.00 -14.66 -7.37
CA PHE A 460 -13.57 -13.25 -7.35
C PHE A 460 -12.12 -13.09 -7.77
N GLN A 461 -11.19 -13.91 -7.26
CA GLN A 461 -9.78 -13.85 -7.66
C GLN A 461 -9.59 -14.08 -9.16
N THR A 462 -10.34 -15.04 -9.74
CA THR A 462 -10.33 -15.29 -11.18
C THR A 462 -10.81 -14.07 -11.97
N ARG A 463 -11.91 -13.46 -11.55
CA ARG A 463 -12.46 -12.24 -12.16
C ARG A 463 -11.49 -11.06 -12.02
N ALA A 464 -10.91 -10.88 -10.85
CA ALA A 464 -9.92 -9.82 -10.60
C ALA A 464 -8.67 -9.97 -11.49
N ALA A 465 -8.16 -11.19 -11.64
CA ALA A 465 -7.06 -11.49 -12.58
C ALA A 465 -7.44 -11.16 -14.03
N GLY A 466 -8.71 -11.38 -14.41
CA GLY A 466 -9.23 -11.06 -15.75
C GLY A 466 -9.25 -9.56 -16.08
N THR A 467 -9.22 -8.66 -15.09
CA THR A 467 -9.18 -7.20 -15.35
C THR A 467 -7.83 -6.73 -15.92
N GLY A 468 -6.83 -7.61 -15.93
CA GLY A 468 -5.49 -7.34 -16.44
C GLY A 468 -4.67 -6.38 -15.56
N PRO A 469 -3.45 -6.06 -15.99
CA PRO A 469 -2.57 -5.16 -15.26
C PRO A 469 -3.12 -3.73 -15.24
N VAL A 470 -2.84 -3.00 -14.16
CA VAL A 470 -3.26 -1.60 -14.01
C VAL A 470 -2.49 -0.72 -15.00
N PRO A 471 -3.16 0.12 -15.80
CA PRO A 471 -2.49 0.96 -16.78
C PRO A 471 -1.47 1.92 -16.14
N GLY A 472 -0.28 1.99 -16.73
CA GLY A 472 0.76 2.95 -16.35
C GLY A 472 1.47 2.68 -15.03
N VAL A 473 1.15 1.59 -14.33
CA VAL A 473 1.97 1.10 -13.21
C VAL A 473 3.30 0.62 -13.79
N SER A 474 4.40 1.14 -13.29
CA SER A 474 5.73 0.87 -13.84
C SER A 474 6.79 0.60 -12.78
N VAL A 475 6.75 1.33 -11.68
CA VAL A 475 7.74 1.23 -10.61
C VAL A 475 7.50 0.00 -9.74
N LEU A 476 6.22 -0.32 -9.51
CA LEU A 476 5.83 -1.51 -8.73
C LEU A 476 5.90 -2.80 -9.55
N GLU A 477 5.99 -2.73 -10.87
CA GLU A 477 6.23 -3.87 -11.76
C GLU A 477 7.69 -3.98 -12.18
N ARG A 478 8.37 -2.84 -12.34
CA ARG A 478 9.77 -2.76 -12.74
C ARG A 478 10.39 -1.49 -12.17
N MET A 479 11.27 -1.60 -11.21
CA MET A 479 12.18 -0.49 -10.92
C MET A 479 13.25 -0.46 -12.03
N PRO A 480 13.30 0.56 -12.90
CA PRO A 480 14.44 0.73 -13.78
C PRO A 480 15.65 1.02 -12.91
N GLY A 481 16.68 0.19 -13.04
CA GLY A 481 17.96 0.44 -12.38
C GLY A 481 18.49 1.82 -12.73
N GLY A 482 19.15 2.44 -11.77
CA GLY A 482 19.67 3.81 -11.89
C GLY A 482 20.78 3.99 -12.94
N SER A 483 21.24 2.92 -13.60
CA SER A 483 22.23 2.98 -14.70
C SER A 483 21.53 3.06 -16.05
N ARG A 484 21.92 4.03 -16.88
CA ARG A 484 21.50 4.15 -18.28
C ARG A 484 22.23 3.20 -19.21
N GLU A 485 23.24 2.51 -18.72
CA GLU A 485 24.10 1.63 -19.51
C GLU A 485 23.52 0.22 -19.52
N ALA A 486 22.96 -0.22 -20.64
CA ALA A 486 22.59 -1.60 -20.99
C ALA A 486 22.14 -2.55 -19.85
N GLY A 487 21.36 -2.06 -18.88
CA GLY A 487 20.85 -2.83 -17.75
C GLY A 487 21.82 -3.00 -16.58
N VAL A 488 22.95 -2.32 -16.56
CA VAL A 488 23.85 -2.25 -15.41
C VAL A 488 23.26 -1.27 -14.39
N PHE A 489 22.88 -1.79 -13.24
CA PHE A 489 22.38 -0.98 -12.12
C PHE A 489 23.54 -0.41 -11.30
N PHE A 490 24.56 -1.23 -11.05
CA PHE A 490 25.71 -0.86 -10.24
C PHE A 490 26.97 -1.59 -10.70
N SER A 491 28.09 -0.93 -10.67
CA SER A 491 29.40 -1.53 -10.95
C SER A 491 30.47 -1.00 -10.00
N ARG A 492 31.18 -1.91 -9.36
CA ARG A 492 32.37 -1.64 -8.55
C ARG A 492 33.48 -2.62 -8.99
N PRO A 493 34.30 -2.26 -9.97
CA PRO A 493 35.37 -3.11 -10.46
C PRO A 493 36.54 -3.22 -9.48
N THR A 494 36.72 -2.22 -8.61
CA THR A 494 37.86 -2.09 -7.70
C THR A 494 37.90 -3.22 -6.68
N GLU A 495 39.09 -3.82 -6.52
CA GLU A 495 39.35 -4.80 -5.48
C GLU A 495 39.22 -4.19 -4.08
N THR A 496 38.59 -4.92 -3.21
CA THR A 496 38.33 -4.53 -1.82
C THR A 496 38.71 -5.68 -0.90
N THR A 497 39.57 -5.41 0.09
CA THR A 497 39.97 -6.40 1.10
C THR A 497 39.16 -6.22 2.37
N LEU A 498 38.51 -7.30 2.82
CA LEU A 498 37.95 -7.42 4.17
C LEU A 498 38.95 -8.20 5.02
N LYS A 499 39.58 -7.52 5.98
CA LYS A 499 40.75 -8.04 6.73
C LYS A 499 40.37 -8.99 7.85
N ASP A 500 39.16 -8.80 8.42
CA ASP A 500 38.68 -9.56 9.56
C ASP A 500 37.14 -9.63 9.57
N VAL A 501 36.57 -10.33 10.54
CA VAL A 501 35.11 -10.55 10.68
C VAL A 501 34.34 -9.27 10.97
N ASN A 502 34.98 -8.18 11.37
CA ASN A 502 34.37 -6.88 11.66
C ASN A 502 34.55 -5.89 10.50
N SER A 503 35.30 -6.27 9.45
CA SER A 503 35.49 -5.43 8.27
C SER A 503 34.17 -5.15 7.57
N ILE A 504 33.90 -3.89 7.28
CA ILE A 504 32.70 -3.46 6.55
C ILE A 504 33.04 -2.32 5.59
N VAL A 505 32.47 -2.36 4.40
CA VAL A 505 32.55 -1.27 3.42
C VAL A 505 31.15 -0.83 3.04
N TYR A 506 30.88 0.44 3.24
CA TYR A 506 29.59 1.05 2.90
C TYR A 506 29.48 1.26 1.38
N LEU A 507 28.44 0.72 0.81
CA LEU A 507 28.08 0.98 -0.58
C LEU A 507 27.25 2.28 -0.66
N PRO A 508 27.13 2.92 -1.83
CA PRO A 508 26.42 4.20 -1.95
C PRO A 508 25.00 4.22 -1.39
N TRP A 509 24.33 3.09 -1.32
CA TRP A 509 22.94 2.95 -0.81
C TRP A 509 22.86 2.60 0.68
N SER A 510 23.97 2.47 1.36
CA SER A 510 23.97 2.22 2.81
C SER A 510 23.30 3.35 3.62
N VAL A 511 23.26 4.55 3.06
CA VAL A 511 22.68 5.77 3.66
C VAL A 511 21.41 6.26 2.97
N ALA A 512 20.99 5.63 1.86
CA ALA A 512 19.82 6.05 1.09
C ALA A 512 18.92 4.84 0.78
N PRO A 513 17.85 4.60 1.57
CA PRO A 513 16.95 3.48 1.35
C PRO A 513 16.12 3.53 0.04
N ARG A 514 16.38 4.51 -0.83
CA ARG A 514 15.65 4.68 -2.10
C ARG A 514 16.01 3.66 -3.18
N ALA A 515 16.99 2.80 -2.98
CA ALA A 515 17.50 1.90 -4.02
C ALA A 515 17.30 0.43 -3.65
N ASP A 516 16.08 0.03 -3.34
CA ASP A 516 15.72 -1.38 -3.43
C ASP A 516 15.71 -1.76 -4.91
N LEU A 517 16.57 -2.67 -5.30
CA LEU A 517 16.59 -3.22 -6.65
C LEU A 517 15.49 -4.26 -6.76
N GLU A 518 14.55 -4.01 -7.67
CA GLU A 518 13.40 -4.87 -7.93
C GLU A 518 13.71 -6.03 -8.88
N TYR A 519 12.79 -6.96 -9.01
CA TYR A 519 12.96 -8.17 -9.83
C TYR A 519 12.67 -7.94 -11.31
N PRO A 520 13.35 -8.68 -12.21
CA PRO A 520 14.48 -9.56 -11.92
C PRO A 520 15.77 -8.75 -11.75
N TRP A 521 16.66 -9.25 -10.92
CA TRP A 521 18.02 -8.71 -10.80
C TRP A 521 19.08 -9.80 -10.96
N THR A 522 20.27 -9.41 -11.36
CA THR A 522 21.44 -10.30 -11.38
C THR A 522 22.61 -9.61 -10.69
N LEU A 523 23.21 -10.28 -9.74
CA LEU A 523 24.43 -9.86 -9.08
C LEU A 523 25.58 -10.79 -9.48
N THR A 524 26.71 -10.22 -9.92
CA THR A 524 27.95 -10.96 -10.17
C THR A 524 29.08 -10.38 -9.30
N VAL A 525 29.91 -11.25 -8.74
CA VAL A 525 31.04 -10.84 -7.91
C VAL A 525 32.11 -11.91 -7.93
N GLU A 526 33.37 -11.51 -7.91
CA GLU A 526 34.51 -12.40 -7.73
C GLU A 526 35.05 -12.25 -6.32
N ILE A 527 35.31 -13.38 -5.67
CA ILE A 527 35.86 -13.42 -4.31
C ILE A 527 37.08 -14.31 -4.21
N LEU A 528 38.02 -13.94 -3.36
CA LEU A 528 39.17 -14.73 -2.94
C LEU A 528 39.10 -14.91 -1.43
N LYS A 529 38.68 -16.07 -0.93
CA LYS A 529 38.60 -16.40 0.49
C LYS A 529 40.01 -16.71 1.01
N THR A 530 40.48 -15.96 2.02
CA THR A 530 41.84 -16.14 2.57
C THR A 530 41.86 -16.82 3.94
N ALA A 531 40.73 -16.87 4.65
CA ALA A 531 40.63 -17.52 5.94
C ALA A 531 39.25 -18.16 6.17
N ASP A 532 39.21 -19.28 6.90
CA ASP A 532 38.00 -19.80 7.51
C ASP A 532 37.91 -19.31 8.95
N THR A 533 36.93 -18.49 9.24
CA THR A 533 36.79 -17.83 10.54
C THR A 533 35.87 -18.57 11.49
N GLY A 534 35.25 -19.68 11.08
CA GLY A 534 34.19 -20.33 11.80
C GLY A 534 32.87 -19.53 11.84
N LYS A 535 32.82 -18.39 11.20
CA LYS A 535 31.63 -17.51 11.07
C LYS A 535 30.92 -17.74 9.73
N ARG A 536 29.77 -17.09 9.53
CA ARG A 536 29.00 -17.19 8.26
C ARG A 536 29.75 -16.70 7.02
N GLY A 537 30.74 -15.85 7.19
CA GLY A 537 31.53 -15.31 6.09
C GLY A 537 30.72 -14.44 5.14
N VAL A 538 30.09 -13.39 5.66
CA VAL A 538 29.21 -12.50 4.88
C VAL A 538 30.01 -11.72 3.85
N ILE A 539 29.68 -11.88 2.58
CA ILE A 539 30.30 -11.22 1.43
C ILE A 539 29.60 -9.89 1.15
N LEU A 540 28.29 -9.94 0.99
CA LEU A 540 27.41 -8.78 0.77
C LEU A 540 26.22 -8.88 1.70
N SER A 541 25.74 -7.73 2.14
CA SER A 541 24.57 -7.65 3.00
C SER A 541 23.69 -6.43 2.75
N SER A 542 22.45 -6.57 3.11
CA SER A 542 21.47 -5.52 3.34
C SER A 542 20.86 -5.72 4.73
N ASP A 543 19.81 -4.96 5.07
CA ASP A 543 19.13 -5.15 6.36
C ASP A 543 18.44 -6.50 6.47
N LEU A 544 18.15 -7.17 5.36
CA LEU A 544 17.39 -8.43 5.34
C LEU A 544 18.06 -9.62 4.73
N VAL A 545 19.01 -9.42 3.81
CA VAL A 545 19.62 -10.51 3.06
C VAL A 545 21.12 -10.43 3.18
N GLU A 546 21.74 -11.60 3.41
CA GLU A 546 23.18 -11.78 3.33
C GLU A 546 23.52 -12.84 2.28
N ILE A 547 24.59 -12.59 1.51
CA ILE A 547 25.29 -13.62 0.73
C ILE A 547 26.50 -14.04 1.54
N CYS A 548 26.57 -15.31 1.92
CA CYS A 548 27.56 -15.85 2.85
C CYS A 548 28.40 -16.95 2.20
N SER A 549 29.73 -16.94 2.40
CA SER A 549 30.64 -18.00 1.93
C SER A 549 30.54 -19.31 2.74
N ASP A 550 30.12 -19.22 4.01
CA ASP A 550 30.14 -20.29 4.99
C ASP A 550 28.83 -20.46 5.76
N PHE A 551 27.71 -20.19 5.12
CA PHE A 551 26.43 -20.42 5.72
C PHE A 551 26.21 -21.91 6.00
N SER A 552 25.64 -22.22 7.16
CA SER A 552 25.31 -23.60 7.53
C SER A 552 23.83 -23.72 7.81
N ASP A 553 23.15 -24.59 7.11
CA ASP A 553 21.83 -25.08 7.45
C ASP A 553 21.92 -26.46 8.16
N LYS A 554 20.79 -27.07 8.47
CA LYS A 554 20.76 -28.38 9.18
C LYS A 554 21.39 -29.53 8.37
N LYS A 555 21.65 -29.36 7.09
CA LYS A 555 22.05 -30.44 6.16
C LYS A 555 23.40 -30.21 5.51
N SER A 556 23.82 -28.95 5.34
CA SER A 556 24.98 -28.58 4.55
C SER A 556 25.62 -27.28 5.02
N LYS A 557 26.88 -27.05 4.64
CA LYS A 557 27.61 -25.80 4.84
C LYS A 557 28.24 -25.37 3.52
N GLY A 558 28.19 -24.06 3.23
CA GLY A 558 28.81 -23.49 2.02
C GLY A 558 28.26 -22.15 1.62
N LEU A 559 28.31 -21.86 0.32
CA LEU A 559 27.73 -20.63 -0.23
C LEU A 559 26.22 -20.62 0.02
N GLY A 560 25.77 -19.66 0.81
CA GLY A 560 24.38 -19.56 1.20
C GLY A 560 23.83 -18.15 1.08
N LEU A 561 22.52 -18.07 0.91
CA LEU A 561 21.75 -16.84 1.03
C LEU A 561 20.87 -16.94 2.28
N VAL A 562 20.90 -15.88 3.06
CA VAL A 562 20.15 -15.77 4.30
C VAL A 562 19.16 -14.63 4.15
N ARG A 563 17.86 -14.90 4.31
CA ARG A 563 16.83 -13.89 4.45
C ARG A 563 16.27 -13.96 5.86
N ALA A 564 16.40 -12.88 6.61
CA ALA A 564 15.80 -12.79 7.92
C ALA A 564 14.28 -12.64 7.80
N ALA A 565 13.54 -13.48 8.50
CA ALA A 565 12.16 -13.16 8.83
C ALA A 565 12.19 -12.02 9.84
N GLY A 566 11.54 -10.90 9.53
CA GLY A 566 11.52 -9.72 10.39
C GLY A 566 11.14 -10.10 11.82
N ALA A 567 12.07 -9.96 12.75
CA ALA A 567 11.82 -10.20 14.16
C ALA A 567 11.73 -8.86 14.90
N PHE A 568 10.67 -8.72 15.64
CA PHE A 568 10.37 -7.56 16.44
C PHE A 568 11.49 -7.28 17.46
N GLY A 569 12.15 -6.12 17.37
CA GLY A 569 13.06 -5.62 18.40
C GLY A 569 14.45 -6.26 18.46
N LYS A 570 14.85 -7.06 17.47
CA LYS A 570 16.21 -7.59 17.31
C LYS A 570 16.71 -7.31 15.90
N ASP A 571 18.03 -7.27 15.71
CA ASP A 571 18.59 -7.26 14.37
C ASP A 571 17.96 -8.43 13.57
N PRO A 572 17.31 -8.16 12.45
CA PRO A 572 16.66 -9.20 11.64
C PRO A 572 17.60 -10.37 11.32
N LEU A 573 18.90 -10.09 11.19
CA LEU A 573 19.91 -11.08 10.86
C LEU A 573 20.37 -11.95 12.06
N ASP A 574 20.17 -11.47 13.29
CA ASP A 574 20.49 -12.23 14.50
C ASP A 574 19.40 -13.27 14.88
N SER A 575 18.21 -13.10 14.35
CA SER A 575 17.06 -13.98 14.63
C SER A 575 16.82 -15.06 13.59
N VAL A 576 17.76 -15.28 12.67
CA VAL A 576 17.65 -16.30 11.62
C VAL A 576 17.60 -17.70 12.26
N LYS A 577 16.41 -18.07 12.71
CA LYS A 577 16.04 -19.47 12.76
C LYS A 577 15.95 -19.90 11.30
N SER A 578 16.55 -21.04 10.97
CA SER A 578 16.47 -21.68 9.65
C SER A 578 15.01 -21.81 9.21
N ASP A 579 14.45 -20.72 8.75
CA ASP A 579 13.16 -20.76 8.11
C ASP A 579 13.34 -21.18 6.64
N GLN A 580 12.23 -21.29 5.94
CA GLN A 580 12.19 -21.76 4.55
C GLN A 580 12.91 -20.82 3.58
N THR A 581 13.39 -19.66 4.02
CA THR A 581 13.95 -18.60 3.18
C THR A 581 15.48 -18.59 3.17
N SER A 582 16.13 -19.17 4.19
CA SER A 582 17.60 -19.26 4.27
C SER A 582 18.07 -20.62 3.79
N ARG A 583 19.05 -20.69 2.88
CA ARG A 583 19.45 -21.93 2.24
C ARG A 583 20.90 -21.91 1.78
N VAL A 584 21.56 -23.09 1.82
CA VAL A 584 22.82 -23.36 1.16
C VAL A 584 22.56 -23.71 -0.31
N TYR A 585 23.30 -23.06 -1.23
CA TYR A 585 23.16 -23.22 -2.68
C TYR A 585 24.34 -23.93 -3.33
N SER A 586 25.49 -23.97 -2.64
CA SER A 586 26.70 -24.66 -3.12
C SER A 586 27.52 -25.15 -1.94
N GLY A 587 28.47 -26.03 -2.19
CA GLY A 587 29.47 -26.45 -1.21
C GLY A 587 30.37 -25.31 -0.73
N PRO A 588 31.34 -25.61 0.17
CA PRO A 588 32.25 -24.62 0.72
C PRO A 588 33.06 -23.89 -0.37
N ILE A 589 33.27 -22.61 -0.23
CA ILE A 589 34.14 -21.80 -1.07
C ILE A 589 35.60 -22.19 -0.74
N PRO A 590 36.44 -22.53 -1.75
CA PRO A 590 37.82 -22.89 -1.52
C PRO A 590 38.66 -21.71 -1.02
N LEU A 591 39.68 -22.01 -0.20
CA LEU A 591 40.65 -21.02 0.26
C LEU A 591 41.67 -20.68 -0.83
N ASN A 592 42.10 -19.43 -0.91
CA ASN A 592 43.16 -18.91 -1.76
C ASN A 592 42.94 -19.16 -3.27
N GLN A 593 41.68 -19.26 -3.68
CA GLN A 593 41.28 -19.37 -5.07
C GLN A 593 40.20 -18.34 -5.40
N TRP A 594 40.35 -17.64 -6.51
CA TRP A 594 39.28 -16.78 -7.04
C TRP A 594 38.12 -17.61 -7.53
N VAL A 595 36.91 -17.18 -7.10
CA VAL A 595 35.67 -17.83 -7.46
C VAL A 595 34.69 -16.76 -7.92
N SER A 596 34.02 -16.99 -9.04
CA SER A 596 32.94 -16.12 -9.54
C SER A 596 31.60 -16.60 -9.03
N ILE A 597 30.86 -15.70 -8.41
CA ILE A 597 29.49 -15.95 -7.92
C ILE A 597 28.53 -15.14 -8.76
N THR A 598 27.50 -15.79 -9.30
CA THR A 598 26.34 -15.12 -9.90
C THR A 598 25.08 -15.51 -9.17
N VAL A 599 24.30 -14.53 -8.73
CA VAL A 599 22.98 -14.71 -8.12
C VAL A 599 21.94 -14.02 -8.99
N ILE A 600 20.91 -14.77 -9.38
CA ILE A 600 19.76 -14.26 -10.12
C ILE A 600 18.55 -14.31 -9.19
N GLY A 601 18.02 -13.14 -8.83
CA GLY A 601 16.79 -12.99 -8.08
C GLY A 601 15.61 -12.76 -9.02
N GLN A 602 14.57 -13.56 -8.85
CA GLN A 602 13.29 -13.41 -9.52
C GLN A 602 12.18 -13.30 -8.46
N ARG A 603 10.98 -12.84 -8.83
CA ARG A 603 9.85 -12.65 -7.91
C ARG A 603 9.47 -13.91 -7.11
N SER A 604 9.68 -15.09 -7.67
CA SER A 604 9.31 -16.36 -7.03
C SER A 604 10.45 -17.37 -6.97
N LYS A 605 11.67 -16.96 -7.35
CA LYS A 605 12.78 -17.89 -7.50
C LYS A 605 14.12 -17.17 -7.31
N THR A 606 15.10 -17.90 -6.73
CA THR A 606 16.50 -17.48 -6.69
C THR A 606 17.38 -18.59 -7.24
N THR A 607 18.28 -18.24 -8.17
CA THR A 607 19.23 -19.17 -8.80
C THR A 607 20.65 -18.70 -8.54
N VAL A 608 21.55 -19.64 -8.21
CA VAL A 608 22.96 -19.35 -7.90
C VAL A 608 23.88 -20.17 -8.82
N TYR A 609 24.89 -19.48 -9.31
CA TYR A 609 25.97 -20.05 -10.15
C TYR A 609 27.31 -19.81 -9.45
N LEU A 610 28.20 -20.79 -9.57
CA LEU A 610 29.58 -20.72 -9.14
C LEU A 610 30.47 -21.03 -10.38
N ASP A 611 31.38 -20.13 -10.69
CA ASP A 611 32.24 -20.21 -11.87
C ASP A 611 31.46 -20.53 -13.16
N GLY A 612 30.34 -19.83 -13.37
CA GLY A 612 29.46 -20.02 -14.53
C GLY A 612 28.57 -21.28 -14.49
N LYS A 613 28.77 -22.17 -13.52
CA LYS A 613 27.98 -23.40 -13.38
C LYS A 613 26.84 -23.23 -12.36
N LYS A 614 25.60 -23.57 -12.76
CA LYS A 614 24.46 -23.57 -11.85
C LYS A 614 24.69 -24.57 -10.71
N THR A 615 24.66 -24.08 -9.46
CA THR A 615 24.89 -24.90 -8.26
C THR A 615 23.64 -25.05 -7.40
N GLY A 616 22.71 -24.11 -7.48
CA GLY A 616 21.49 -24.21 -6.69
C GLY A 616 20.36 -23.35 -7.20
N GLU A 617 19.13 -23.74 -6.84
CA GLU A 617 17.91 -23.00 -7.11
C GLU A 617 16.92 -23.19 -5.96
N SER A 618 16.14 -22.18 -5.66
CA SER A 618 15.02 -22.27 -4.71
C SER A 618 13.84 -21.46 -5.21
N ASN A 619 12.64 -21.81 -4.74
CA ASN A 619 11.43 -21.01 -4.97
C ASN A 619 11.30 -19.87 -3.95
N ASN A 620 12.41 -19.42 -3.37
CA ASN A 620 12.44 -18.33 -2.42
C ASN A 620 12.79 -17.03 -3.13
N GLN A 621 12.08 -15.99 -2.76
CA GLN A 621 12.36 -14.63 -3.17
C GLN A 621 13.47 -14.04 -2.30
N MET A 622 14.51 -13.48 -2.94
CA MET A 622 15.61 -12.80 -2.23
C MET A 622 15.78 -11.38 -2.76
N VAL A 623 15.83 -10.42 -1.85
CA VAL A 623 16.18 -9.02 -2.15
C VAL A 623 17.66 -8.96 -2.50
N CYS A 624 18.05 -8.09 -3.42
CA CYS A 624 19.46 -7.90 -3.74
C CYS A 624 20.20 -7.21 -2.58
N PRO A 625 21.22 -7.82 -1.95
CA PRO A 625 21.90 -7.28 -0.79
C PRO A 625 22.96 -6.23 -1.16
N LEU A 626 22.58 -4.97 -1.32
CA LEU A 626 23.45 -3.92 -1.83
C LEU A 626 23.76 -2.79 -0.83
N ARG A 627 23.78 -3.04 0.49
CA ARG A 627 24.15 -1.98 1.44
C ARG A 627 25.60 -2.01 1.86
N TRP A 628 26.13 -3.20 2.09
CA TRP A 628 27.50 -3.33 2.61
C TRP A 628 28.22 -4.52 1.95
N LEU A 629 29.53 -4.36 1.74
CA LEU A 629 30.44 -5.50 1.67
C LEU A 629 30.78 -5.86 3.11
N GLY A 630 30.61 -7.15 3.48
CA GLY A 630 30.75 -7.63 4.83
C GLY A 630 29.45 -7.52 5.66
N SER A 631 29.58 -7.57 6.96
CA SER A 631 28.51 -7.66 7.94
C SER A 631 28.62 -6.62 9.05
N ARG A 632 27.49 -6.07 9.49
CA ARG A 632 27.42 -5.20 10.67
C ARG A 632 27.54 -5.97 11.99
N THR A 633 27.39 -7.29 11.96
CA THR A 633 27.27 -8.15 13.17
C THR A 633 28.52 -8.99 13.45
N GLY A 634 29.69 -8.60 12.90
CA GLY A 634 30.94 -9.34 13.15
C GLY A 634 31.00 -10.72 12.49
N ASN A 635 30.34 -10.89 11.36
CA ASN A 635 30.31 -12.13 10.58
C ASN A 635 30.88 -11.95 9.16
N SER A 636 31.69 -10.93 8.92
CA SER A 636 32.20 -10.64 7.59
C SER A 636 33.07 -11.77 7.04
N PHE A 637 33.01 -11.94 5.74
CA PHE A 637 33.96 -12.72 4.95
C PHE A 637 35.38 -12.15 5.15
N VAL A 638 36.39 -13.01 5.14
CA VAL A 638 37.78 -12.60 5.21
C VAL A 638 38.46 -12.96 3.89
N GLY A 639 38.92 -11.92 3.17
CA GLY A 639 39.48 -12.09 1.84
C GLY A 639 39.31 -10.87 0.95
N GLN A 640 39.36 -11.09 -0.34
CA GLN A 640 39.26 -10.04 -1.36
C GLN A 640 37.98 -10.18 -2.17
N ILE A 641 37.41 -9.05 -2.57
CA ILE A 641 36.20 -8.93 -3.40
C ILE A 641 36.51 -7.99 -4.55
N ARG A 642 36.20 -8.37 -5.79
CA ARG A 642 36.34 -7.52 -6.96
C ARG A 642 35.23 -7.76 -7.99
N ASN A 643 35.17 -6.91 -9.01
CA ASN A 643 34.26 -7.04 -10.15
C ASN A 643 32.79 -7.19 -9.76
N LEU A 644 32.38 -6.55 -8.66
CA LEU A 644 30.99 -6.50 -8.26
C LEU A 644 30.16 -5.73 -9.30
N LYS A 645 29.21 -6.41 -9.94
CA LYS A 645 28.23 -5.81 -10.84
C LYS A 645 26.82 -6.26 -10.46
N VAL A 646 25.89 -5.37 -10.64
CA VAL A 646 24.47 -5.67 -10.46
C VAL A 646 23.70 -5.15 -11.67
N TYR A 647 22.80 -5.97 -12.14
CA TYR A 647 21.95 -5.70 -13.29
C TYR A 647 20.49 -5.71 -12.89
N ASN A 648 19.68 -4.87 -13.51
CA ASN A 648 18.22 -4.83 -13.34
C ASN A 648 17.49 -5.76 -14.32
N ARG A 649 18.12 -6.83 -14.70
CA ARG A 649 17.60 -7.87 -15.60
C ARG A 649 18.23 -9.21 -15.27
N GLU A 650 17.64 -10.28 -15.79
CA GLU A 650 18.24 -11.60 -15.74
C GLU A 650 19.41 -11.70 -16.72
N ILE A 651 20.56 -12.15 -16.22
CA ILE A 651 21.74 -12.49 -17.01
C ILE A 651 22.25 -13.84 -16.53
N THR A 652 22.12 -14.83 -17.36
CA THR A 652 22.70 -16.17 -17.15
C THR A 652 24.16 -16.14 -17.53
N PRO A 653 25.09 -16.62 -16.68
CA PRO A 653 26.52 -16.69 -16.96
C PRO A 653 26.87 -17.55 -18.19
#